data_9bbf7b267071404f060aed595f615037
#
_entry.id   9bbf7b267071404f060aed595f615037
#
_cell.length_a   1.000
_cell.length_b   1.000
_cell.length_c   1.000
_cell.angle_alpha   90.00
_cell.angle_beta   90.00
_cell.angle_gamma   90.00
#
_symmetry.space_group_name_H-M   'P 1'
#
loop_
_entity.id
_entity.type
_entity.pdbx_description
1 polymer ?
#
loop_
_entity_poly.entity_id
_entity_poly.type
_entity_poly.pdbx_seq_one_letter_code
_entity_poly.pdbx_strand_id
1 'polypeptide(L)'
;MNKEKIKRKLITILFVCIGMLCFGLLAGVKADNRVQMRTTINNESPLLLSPLYGNDNGNGLWWGNTLKGAWEAIPEDVKPYAAIELHPAKVCKPTSCIPRDTKELREWYVKMLEEAQSLNIPVFLVIMSAGERNTVPPEWLDEQFQKYSVLKGVLNIENYWIYNNQLAPHSAKYLEVCAKYGAHFIWHDHEKWFWETIMNDPTFFEASQKYHKNLVLATKNTPIRDDAGTDSIVSGFWLSGLCDNWGSSTDTWKWWEKHYTNTFETGRARDMRSYASEPESMIAMEMMNVYTGGGTVYNFECAAYTFMTNDVPTPAFTKGIIPFFRHAIQNPAPSKEEVVNRTKAVFWNGEGRISSLNGFYQGLYSNDETMPLYNNGRYHILPVIHEKIDKEKISSIFPNAKILTKNSEELSSKVNYLNSLYPKLYEGDGYAQRVGNSWYIYNSNANINKNQQVMLPMYTNNTKSLSLDLTPHTYAVVKENPNNLHILLNNYRTDKTAMWALSGNFDASKSWKKEELELANWISKNYSINPVDNDFRTTTLTLKGHTGHKPQINISGDKNHYTYTENWDENTHVYTITVNHNGMVEMSINTEGTGPVSFPTPDKFNDGNLNIAYAKPTTQSSVDYNGDPNRAVDGNRNGNFNSGSVTHTRADNPSWWEVDLKKMDKVGLVKIYNRTDAETQRLSNFDVILYDNNRNEVAKKHVNNLSGESVSLDFKEKGARYIKVKLLTSGVPLSLAEVEVFRESDGKQSEEDIDKITEDKVVSTNKVATQSSTNYEGVAALAVDGNKDGDYGHHSVTHTKADSNAWWQVDLGEEFTVSKVDIYNRTDAEPQRLSNFDVIFLSSSGEEVFR
;
A
#
# COMPACT_ATOMS: atom_id res chain seq x y z
N MET A 1 -0.09 50.91 14.34
CA MET A 1 1.23 50.30 14.21
C MET A 1 1.29 49.09 15.14
N ASN A 2 0.92 47.96 14.62
CA ASN A 2 1.00 46.70 15.37
C ASN A 2 2.43 46.14 15.26
N LYS A 3 3.10 46.09 16.37
CA LYS A 3 4.38 45.34 16.47
C LYS A 3 4.02 43.86 16.61
N GLU A 4 4.22 43.11 15.58
CA GLU A 4 4.27 41.65 15.67
C GLU A 4 5.39 41.26 16.64
N LYS A 5 5.03 40.56 17.71
CA LYS A 5 5.97 39.99 18.64
C LYS A 5 6.57 38.73 17.98
N ILE A 6 7.81 38.83 17.55
CA ILE A 6 8.61 37.67 17.15
C ILE A 6 8.82 36.79 18.39
N LYS A 7 8.28 35.58 18.36
CA LYS A 7 8.45 34.57 19.45
C LYS A 7 9.80 33.90 19.30
N ARG A 8 10.59 33.90 20.37
CA ARG A 8 11.87 33.16 20.46
C ARG A 8 11.60 31.72 20.90
N LYS A 9 12.31 30.74 20.33
CA LYS A 9 12.31 29.34 20.75
C LYS A 9 13.62 29.02 21.47
N LEU A 10 13.51 28.39 22.62
CA LEU A 10 14.65 27.88 23.43
C LEU A 10 14.69 26.37 23.30
N ILE A 11 15.89 25.81 23.17
CA ILE A 11 16.13 24.36 23.25
C ILE A 11 16.77 24.06 24.60
N THR A 12 16.12 23.23 25.41
CA THR A 12 16.65 22.75 26.68
C THR A 12 16.92 21.24 26.57
N ILE A 13 18.15 20.85 26.86
CA ILE A 13 18.56 19.45 26.98
C ILE A 13 18.66 19.13 28.46
N LEU A 14 17.74 18.30 28.96
CA LEU A 14 17.68 17.91 30.34
C LEU A 14 18.40 16.57 30.58
N PHE A 15 19.48 16.60 31.33
CA PHE A 15 20.20 15.39 31.76
C PHE A 15 19.61 14.92 33.09
N VAL A 16 18.81 13.83 33.06
CA VAL A 16 18.31 13.18 34.25
C VAL A 16 19.29 12.10 34.68
N CYS A 17 20.28 12.48 35.51
CA CYS A 17 21.15 11.52 36.17
C CYS A 17 20.41 10.97 37.40
N ILE A 18 19.78 9.81 37.30
CA ILE A 18 19.31 9.08 38.47
C ILE A 18 20.50 8.44 39.13
N GLY A 19 20.95 9.07 40.23
CA GLY A 19 21.93 8.46 41.11
C GLY A 19 21.34 7.20 41.73
N MET A 20 21.64 6.04 41.23
CA MET A 20 21.32 4.77 41.89
C MET A 20 22.28 4.55 43.07
N LEU A 21 21.74 4.72 44.25
CA LEU A 21 22.27 4.04 45.44
C LEU A 21 21.91 2.55 45.26
N CYS A 22 22.92 1.73 45.16
CA CYS A 22 22.81 0.28 45.11
C CYS A 22 22.03 -0.30 46.28
N PHE A 23 20.98 -1.08 45.99
CA PHE A 23 20.82 -2.42 46.57
C PHE A 23 19.86 -3.24 45.69
N GLY A 24 20.34 -4.38 45.33
CA GLY A 24 19.98 -5.37 44.38
C GLY A 24 18.49 -5.69 44.18
N LEU A 25 18.21 -5.81 42.93
CA LEU A 25 17.44 -6.93 42.34
C LEU A 25 17.60 -6.84 40.84
N LEU A 26 18.38 -7.75 40.30
CA LEU A 26 18.49 -7.99 38.86
C LEU A 26 17.14 -8.44 38.31
N ALA A 27 16.36 -7.52 37.79
CA ALA A 27 15.41 -7.81 36.74
C ALA A 27 15.89 -6.98 35.54
N GLY A 28 16.53 -7.66 34.57
CA GLY A 28 17.05 -7.02 33.38
C GLY A 28 15.93 -6.41 32.57
N VAL A 29 15.82 -5.09 32.60
CA VAL A 29 15.16 -4.34 31.55
C VAL A 29 16.14 -4.37 30.37
N LYS A 30 15.92 -5.33 29.48
CA LYS A 30 16.59 -5.32 28.17
C LYS A 30 16.24 -4.01 27.49
N ALA A 31 17.26 -3.30 27.03
CA ALA A 31 17.08 -2.25 26.04
C ALA A 31 16.15 -2.79 24.95
N ASP A 32 15.07 -2.08 24.65
CA ASP A 32 14.16 -2.36 23.57
C ASP A 32 14.90 -2.07 22.25
N ASN A 33 15.75 -3.02 21.85
CA ASN A 33 16.25 -3.06 20.48
C ASN A 33 15.05 -3.40 19.62
N ARG A 34 14.29 -2.36 19.21
CA ARG A 34 13.16 -2.52 18.31
C ARG A 34 13.68 -3.19 17.05
N VAL A 35 13.28 -4.45 16.88
CA VAL A 35 13.62 -5.20 15.68
C VAL A 35 13.03 -4.47 14.50
N GLN A 36 13.88 -4.08 13.54
CA GLN A 36 13.42 -3.41 12.32
C GLN A 36 12.54 -4.38 11.52
N MET A 37 11.39 -3.89 11.05
CA MET A 37 10.50 -4.68 10.22
C MET A 37 11.14 -5.01 8.87
N ARG A 38 11.07 -6.26 8.45
CA ARG A 38 11.59 -6.74 7.15
C ARG A 38 10.81 -6.21 5.95
N THR A 39 9.56 -5.85 6.16
CA THR A 39 8.73 -5.09 5.23
C THR A 39 7.76 -4.26 6.03
N THR A 40 7.45 -3.07 5.54
CA THR A 40 6.47 -2.18 6.15
C THR A 40 5.11 -2.48 5.57
N ILE A 41 4.11 -2.67 6.44
CA ILE A 41 2.70 -2.79 6.05
C ILE A 41 1.91 -1.80 6.89
N ASN A 42 1.26 -0.86 6.24
CA ASN A 42 0.34 0.10 6.85
C ASN A 42 -0.54 0.73 5.75
N ASN A 43 -1.38 1.70 6.09
CA ASN A 43 -2.26 2.35 5.14
C ASN A 43 -1.54 3.11 4.01
N GLU A 44 -0.32 3.62 4.24
CA GLU A 44 0.52 4.28 3.23
C GLU A 44 1.38 3.28 2.43
N SER A 45 1.52 2.08 2.93
CA SER A 45 2.31 1.00 2.33
C SER A 45 1.52 -0.31 2.37
N PRO A 46 0.48 -0.44 1.52
CA PRO A 46 -0.28 -1.68 1.40
C PRO A 46 0.59 -2.81 0.82
N LEU A 47 0.24 -4.05 1.09
CA LEU A 47 0.94 -5.22 0.58
C LEU A 47 0.09 -6.00 -0.42
N LEU A 48 0.65 -6.24 -1.61
CA LEU A 48 0.13 -7.19 -2.60
C LEU A 48 0.89 -8.50 -2.50
N LEU A 49 0.19 -9.59 -2.25
CA LEU A 49 0.74 -10.95 -2.26
C LEU A 49 0.33 -11.65 -3.55
N SER A 50 1.30 -12.05 -4.35
CA SER A 50 1.08 -12.71 -5.64
C SER A 50 1.42 -14.20 -5.50
N PRO A 51 0.42 -15.11 -5.60
CA PRO A 51 0.60 -16.51 -5.27
C PRO A 51 1.31 -17.30 -6.37
N LEU A 52 2.26 -18.15 -5.96
CA LEU A 52 2.89 -19.17 -6.80
C LEU A 52 2.81 -20.52 -6.11
N TYR A 53 2.39 -21.53 -6.85
CA TYR A 53 2.18 -22.88 -6.33
C TYR A 53 3.29 -23.83 -6.77
N GLY A 54 3.82 -24.60 -5.83
CA GLY A 54 4.74 -25.69 -6.10
C GLY A 54 4.08 -26.81 -6.89
N ASN A 55 4.80 -27.42 -7.83
CA ASN A 55 4.28 -28.54 -8.60
C ASN A 55 4.35 -29.88 -7.84
N ASP A 56 3.64 -30.90 -8.34
CA ASP A 56 3.53 -32.22 -7.71
C ASP A 56 4.86 -32.96 -7.52
N ASN A 57 5.84 -32.64 -8.32
CA ASN A 57 7.12 -33.34 -8.33
C ASN A 57 8.15 -32.67 -7.42
N GLY A 58 7.80 -31.56 -6.77
CA GLY A 58 8.72 -30.77 -5.94
C GLY A 58 9.87 -30.12 -6.71
N ASN A 59 9.81 -30.10 -8.04
CA ASN A 59 10.92 -29.67 -8.89
C ASN A 59 10.73 -28.30 -9.54
N GLY A 60 9.64 -27.59 -9.25
CA GLY A 60 9.34 -26.29 -9.86
C GLY A 60 7.99 -25.74 -9.42
N LEU A 61 7.48 -24.81 -10.20
CA LEU A 61 6.20 -24.17 -10.01
C LEU A 61 5.18 -24.67 -11.01
N TRP A 62 3.89 -24.59 -10.66
CA TRP A 62 2.78 -24.94 -11.54
C TRP A 62 2.65 -23.97 -12.72
N TRP A 63 1.96 -24.42 -13.75
CA TRP A 63 1.55 -23.66 -14.93
C TRP A 63 2.70 -23.02 -15.71
N GLY A 64 3.89 -23.65 -15.68
CA GLY A 64 5.06 -23.16 -16.39
C GLY A 64 5.63 -21.85 -15.85
N ASN A 65 5.24 -21.45 -14.65
CA ASN A 65 5.71 -20.22 -14.03
C ASN A 65 7.12 -20.40 -13.46
N THR A 66 7.87 -19.30 -13.40
CA THR A 66 9.13 -19.17 -12.70
C THR A 66 9.06 -18.07 -11.64
N LEU A 67 9.90 -18.13 -10.64
CA LEU A 67 9.95 -17.07 -9.62
C LEU A 67 10.39 -15.73 -10.24
N LYS A 68 11.35 -15.78 -11.15
CA LYS A 68 11.82 -14.62 -11.89
C LYS A 68 10.71 -14.03 -12.74
N GLY A 69 10.01 -14.84 -13.56
CA GLY A 69 8.91 -14.38 -14.42
C GLY A 69 7.77 -13.77 -13.58
N ALA A 70 7.47 -14.38 -12.42
CA ALA A 70 6.48 -13.83 -11.50
C ALA A 70 6.84 -12.44 -10.98
N TRP A 71 8.10 -12.23 -10.64
CA TRP A 71 8.55 -10.92 -10.18
C TRP A 71 8.58 -9.89 -11.32
N GLU A 72 8.98 -10.31 -12.51
CA GLU A 72 8.96 -9.45 -13.71
C GLU A 72 7.53 -9.09 -14.16
N ALA A 73 6.54 -9.95 -13.88
CA ALA A 73 5.13 -9.66 -14.18
C ALA A 73 4.53 -8.56 -13.31
N ILE A 74 5.10 -8.29 -12.13
CA ILE A 74 4.66 -7.21 -11.25
C ILE A 74 5.23 -5.89 -11.79
N PRO A 75 4.36 -4.87 -12.04
CA PRO A 75 4.84 -3.56 -12.50
C PRO A 75 5.84 -2.93 -11.53
N GLU A 76 6.83 -2.22 -12.05
CA GLU A 76 7.93 -1.62 -11.26
C GLU A 76 7.43 -0.68 -10.16
N ASP A 77 6.39 0.11 -10.44
CA ASP A 77 5.75 1.01 -9.47
C ASP A 77 5.01 0.26 -8.34
N VAL A 78 4.67 -1.01 -8.56
CA VAL A 78 3.99 -1.87 -7.58
C VAL A 78 4.98 -2.72 -6.77
N LYS A 79 6.13 -3.06 -7.34
CA LYS A 79 7.14 -3.92 -6.68
C LYS A 79 7.51 -3.49 -5.24
N PRO A 80 7.65 -2.19 -4.91
CA PRO A 80 7.92 -1.78 -3.54
C PRO A 80 6.86 -2.20 -2.52
N TYR A 81 5.67 -2.50 -2.99
CA TYR A 81 4.47 -2.85 -2.22
C TYR A 81 4.05 -4.31 -2.41
N ALA A 82 4.89 -5.12 -3.03
CA ALA A 82 4.54 -6.49 -3.40
C ALA A 82 5.52 -7.52 -2.85
N ALA A 83 5.05 -8.74 -2.72
CA ALA A 83 5.88 -9.91 -2.46
C ALA A 83 5.28 -11.14 -3.15
N ILE A 84 6.10 -12.15 -3.39
CA ILE A 84 5.64 -13.43 -3.91
C ILE A 84 5.25 -14.34 -2.74
N GLU A 85 4.06 -14.90 -2.81
CA GLU A 85 3.59 -15.95 -1.92
C GLU A 85 3.98 -17.31 -2.49
N LEU A 86 4.80 -18.04 -1.75
CA LEU A 86 5.24 -19.39 -2.13
C LEU A 86 4.37 -20.43 -1.44
N HIS A 87 3.48 -21.04 -2.20
CA HIS A 87 2.53 -22.01 -1.71
C HIS A 87 2.96 -23.43 -2.12
N PRO A 88 3.25 -24.35 -1.17
CA PRO A 88 3.72 -25.68 -1.48
C PRO A 88 2.59 -26.67 -1.84
N ALA A 89 1.44 -26.17 -2.29
CA ALA A 89 0.15 -26.89 -2.32
C ALA A 89 0.18 -28.30 -2.88
N LYS A 90 1.22 -28.67 -3.63
CA LYS A 90 1.24 -29.99 -4.30
C LYS A 90 2.61 -30.68 -4.22
N VAL A 91 3.49 -30.24 -3.35
CA VAL A 91 4.76 -30.91 -3.08
C VAL A 91 4.58 -32.21 -2.28
N CYS A 92 3.38 -32.47 -1.78
CA CYS A 92 3.04 -33.64 -1.00
C CYS A 92 2.25 -34.66 -1.82
N LYS A 93 2.49 -35.96 -1.55
CA LYS A 93 1.87 -37.07 -2.29
C LYS A 93 0.34 -37.08 -2.26
N PRO A 94 -0.30 -37.60 -3.32
CA PRO A 94 -1.70 -37.36 -3.69
C PRO A 94 -2.78 -38.01 -2.82
N THR A 95 -2.48 -38.57 -1.67
CA THR A 95 -3.47 -39.20 -0.79
C THR A 95 -4.05 -38.29 0.30
N SER A 96 -3.48 -37.11 0.44
CA SER A 96 -4.05 -36.04 1.26
C SER A 96 -3.62 -34.70 0.65
N CYS A 97 -4.54 -33.79 0.43
CA CYS A 97 -4.26 -32.44 -0.06
C CYS A 97 -3.51 -31.57 0.95
N ILE A 98 -2.72 -32.16 1.83
CA ILE A 98 -2.29 -31.54 3.06
C ILE A 98 -0.79 -31.67 3.21
N PRO A 99 -0.02 -30.56 3.17
CA PRO A 99 1.40 -30.61 3.41
C PRO A 99 1.67 -31.08 4.85
N ARG A 100 2.29 -32.22 4.99
CA ARG A 100 2.92 -32.62 6.24
C ARG A 100 4.36 -32.17 6.22
N ASP A 101 4.91 -31.84 7.37
CA ASP A 101 6.35 -31.64 7.50
C ASP A 101 7.13 -32.85 7.00
N THR A 102 7.65 -32.75 5.80
CA THR A 102 8.47 -33.78 5.16
C THR A 102 9.80 -33.19 4.73
N LYS A 103 10.78 -34.07 4.51
CA LYS A 103 12.09 -33.65 4.01
C LYS A 103 11.95 -32.95 2.64
N GLU A 104 11.13 -33.51 1.77
CA GLU A 104 10.87 -32.97 0.42
C GLU A 104 10.25 -31.58 0.47
N LEU A 105 9.33 -31.34 1.41
CA LEU A 105 8.73 -30.02 1.62
C LEU A 105 9.78 -29.00 2.06
N ARG A 106 10.63 -29.35 3.04
CA ARG A 106 11.68 -28.44 3.50
C ARG A 106 12.72 -28.15 2.43
N GLU A 107 13.10 -29.19 1.64
CA GLU A 107 14.00 -29.03 0.49
C GLU A 107 13.41 -28.09 -0.57
N TRP A 108 12.10 -28.18 -0.83
CA TRP A 108 11.43 -27.27 -1.74
C TRP A 108 11.46 -25.82 -1.24
N TYR A 109 11.13 -25.60 0.03
CA TYR A 109 11.21 -24.24 0.60
C TYR A 109 12.64 -23.69 0.53
N VAL A 110 13.64 -24.49 0.90
CA VAL A 110 15.04 -24.04 0.85
C VAL A 110 15.43 -23.66 -0.58
N LYS A 111 15.10 -24.50 -1.57
CA LYS A 111 15.36 -24.20 -2.98
C LYS A 111 14.72 -22.88 -3.42
N MET A 112 13.45 -22.66 -3.08
CA MET A 112 12.75 -21.42 -3.43
C MET A 112 13.35 -20.19 -2.72
N LEU A 113 13.77 -20.35 -1.46
CA LEU A 113 14.42 -19.27 -0.72
C LEU A 113 15.80 -18.93 -1.26
N GLU A 114 16.58 -19.93 -1.67
CA GLU A 114 17.88 -19.73 -2.32
C GLU A 114 17.74 -18.99 -3.66
N GLU A 115 16.76 -19.37 -4.47
CA GLU A 115 16.44 -18.68 -5.72
C GLU A 115 15.97 -17.26 -5.45
N ALA A 116 15.03 -17.05 -4.52
CA ALA A 116 14.54 -15.73 -4.13
C ALA A 116 15.69 -14.83 -3.62
N GLN A 117 16.57 -15.38 -2.78
CA GLN A 117 17.72 -14.64 -2.25
C GLN A 117 18.69 -14.25 -3.36
N SER A 118 18.94 -15.14 -4.32
CA SER A 118 19.82 -14.85 -5.47
C SER A 118 19.28 -13.76 -6.38
N LEU A 119 17.95 -13.66 -6.50
CA LEU A 119 17.23 -12.67 -7.33
C LEU A 119 16.79 -11.44 -6.53
N ASN A 120 17.03 -11.40 -5.22
CA ASN A 120 16.57 -10.37 -4.29
C ASN A 120 15.03 -10.16 -4.32
N ILE A 121 14.27 -11.24 -4.46
CA ILE A 121 12.80 -11.19 -4.52
C ILE A 121 12.22 -11.37 -3.12
N PRO A 122 11.40 -10.43 -2.62
CA PRO A 122 10.72 -10.58 -1.34
C PRO A 122 9.67 -11.70 -1.42
N VAL A 123 9.72 -12.61 -0.44
CA VAL A 123 8.83 -13.77 -0.40
C VAL A 123 8.17 -13.98 0.95
N PHE A 124 6.99 -14.57 0.92
CA PHE A 124 6.28 -15.14 2.06
C PHE A 124 6.07 -16.63 1.83
N LEU A 125 6.25 -17.45 2.86
CA LEU A 125 6.01 -18.88 2.77
C LEU A 125 4.64 -19.25 3.33
N VAL A 126 3.83 -19.97 2.58
CA VAL A 126 2.62 -20.61 3.11
C VAL A 126 3.05 -21.86 3.87
N ILE A 127 3.02 -21.78 5.19
CA ILE A 127 3.49 -22.86 6.08
C ILE A 127 2.37 -23.77 6.57
N MET A 128 1.12 -23.36 6.44
CA MET A 128 -0.06 -24.14 6.74
C MET A 128 -1.18 -23.83 5.75
N SER A 129 -1.85 -24.82 5.23
CA SER A 129 -2.96 -24.67 4.29
C SER A 129 -3.96 -25.82 4.41
N ALA A 130 -5.22 -25.54 4.08
CA ALA A 130 -6.33 -26.49 3.93
C ALA A 130 -6.53 -27.46 5.12
N GLY A 131 -6.47 -26.92 6.31
CA GLY A 131 -6.93 -27.62 7.51
C GLY A 131 -5.93 -28.55 8.16
N GLU A 132 -4.67 -28.59 7.76
CA GLU A 132 -3.74 -29.48 8.39
C GLU A 132 -2.60 -28.89 9.20
N ARG A 133 -2.22 -29.79 9.99
CA ARG A 133 -1.21 -29.84 11.02
C ARG A 133 0.12 -29.35 10.53
N ASN A 134 0.73 -28.49 11.29
CA ASN A 134 2.14 -28.10 11.35
C ASN A 134 3.00 -28.60 10.20
N THR A 135 3.21 -27.76 9.23
CA THR A 135 4.03 -28.13 8.08
C THR A 135 5.52 -28.08 8.42
N VAL A 136 5.95 -27.14 9.26
CA VAL A 136 7.35 -27.04 9.68
C VAL A 136 7.45 -26.67 11.16
N PRO A 137 8.48 -27.13 11.89
CA PRO A 137 8.71 -26.68 13.25
C PRO A 137 9.08 -25.20 13.30
N PRO A 138 8.67 -24.47 14.36
CA PRO A 138 9.09 -23.09 14.58
C PRO A 138 10.61 -22.91 14.59
N GLU A 139 11.35 -23.88 15.07
CA GLU A 139 12.82 -23.88 15.12
C GLU A 139 13.42 -23.90 13.71
N TRP A 140 12.88 -24.70 12.81
CA TRP A 140 13.29 -24.67 11.40
C TRP A 140 13.00 -23.32 10.76
N LEU A 141 11.87 -22.73 11.04
CA LEU A 141 11.52 -21.41 10.54
C LEU A 141 12.47 -20.32 11.09
N ASP A 142 12.84 -20.42 12.36
CA ASP A 142 13.85 -19.55 12.99
C ASP A 142 15.18 -19.57 12.23
N GLU A 143 15.65 -20.78 11.85
CA GLU A 143 16.86 -20.94 11.03
C GLU A 143 16.72 -20.27 9.64
N GLN A 144 15.55 -20.39 8.99
CA GLN A 144 15.36 -19.78 7.67
C GLN A 144 15.36 -18.24 7.75
N PHE A 145 14.76 -17.67 8.77
CA PHE A 145 14.83 -16.22 8.98
C PHE A 145 16.24 -15.71 9.26
N GLN A 146 17.08 -16.49 9.90
CA GLN A 146 18.50 -16.12 10.08
C GLN A 146 19.24 -16.10 8.74
N LYS A 147 18.93 -17.07 7.87
CA LYS A 147 19.67 -17.31 6.63
C LYS A 147 19.23 -16.43 5.47
N TYR A 148 17.92 -16.13 5.35
CA TYR A 148 17.35 -15.46 4.17
C TYR A 148 16.71 -14.13 4.51
N SER A 149 17.30 -13.04 4.06
CA SER A 149 16.79 -11.68 4.26
C SER A 149 15.56 -11.36 3.41
N VAL A 150 15.39 -12.06 2.29
CA VAL A 150 14.23 -11.94 1.39
C VAL A 150 12.96 -12.55 1.97
N LEU A 151 13.06 -13.44 2.96
CA LEU A 151 11.92 -13.99 3.67
C LEU A 151 11.29 -12.91 4.55
N LYS A 152 10.12 -12.39 4.13
CA LYS A 152 9.42 -11.27 4.80
C LYS A 152 8.39 -11.72 5.81
N GLY A 153 7.93 -12.94 5.70
CA GLY A 153 6.94 -13.50 6.61
C GLY A 153 6.47 -14.89 6.20
N VAL A 154 5.47 -15.36 6.91
CA VAL A 154 4.81 -16.63 6.64
C VAL A 154 3.31 -16.49 6.68
N LEU A 155 2.60 -17.42 6.02
CA LEU A 155 1.14 -17.44 5.96
C LEU A 155 0.59 -18.77 6.49
N ASN A 156 -0.54 -18.67 7.20
CA ASN A 156 -1.51 -19.74 7.42
C ASN A 156 -2.73 -19.47 6.55
N ILE A 157 -3.22 -20.51 5.84
CA ILE A 157 -4.38 -20.36 4.95
C ILE A 157 -5.34 -21.53 5.19
N GLU A 158 -6.65 -21.23 5.29
CA GLU A 158 -7.74 -22.21 5.34
C GLU A 158 -7.59 -23.31 6.37
N ASN A 159 -7.50 -22.97 7.62
CA ASN A 159 -7.38 -23.94 8.68
C ASN A 159 -8.75 -24.38 9.19
N TYR A 160 -9.46 -25.20 8.44
CA TYR A 160 -10.82 -25.69 8.74
C TYR A 160 -10.96 -26.44 10.07
N TRP A 161 -9.87 -26.92 10.64
CA TRP A 161 -9.89 -27.86 11.74
C TRP A 161 -9.58 -27.19 13.07
N ILE A 162 -10.47 -26.34 13.50
CA ILE A 162 -10.47 -25.78 14.86
C ILE A 162 -10.50 -26.84 15.95
N TYR A 163 -10.87 -28.06 15.64
CA TYR A 163 -10.85 -29.18 16.58
C TYR A 163 -9.45 -29.61 17.00
N ASN A 164 -8.42 -29.09 16.35
CA ASN A 164 -7.07 -29.28 16.80
C ASN A 164 -6.69 -28.19 17.82
N ASN A 165 -6.86 -28.48 19.09
CA ASN A 165 -6.50 -27.57 20.20
C ASN A 165 -5.01 -27.19 20.23
N GLN A 166 -4.18 -27.73 19.35
CA GLN A 166 -2.77 -27.35 19.21
C GLN A 166 -2.54 -26.26 18.15
N LEU A 167 -3.50 -26.00 17.28
CA LEU A 167 -3.35 -25.02 16.18
C LEU A 167 -3.04 -23.62 16.70
N ALA A 168 -3.79 -23.13 17.65
CA ALA A 168 -3.60 -21.79 18.19
C ALA A 168 -2.27 -21.64 18.95
N PRO A 169 -1.89 -22.54 19.88
CA PRO A 169 -0.59 -22.48 20.54
C PRO A 169 0.59 -22.60 19.57
N HIS A 170 0.44 -23.39 18.52
CA HIS A 170 1.49 -23.54 17.52
C HIS A 170 1.64 -22.27 16.67
N SER A 171 0.53 -21.68 16.24
CA SER A 171 0.51 -20.41 15.52
C SER A 171 1.05 -19.25 16.36
N ALA A 172 0.84 -19.28 17.68
CA ALA A 172 1.47 -18.33 18.60
C ALA A 172 3.00 -18.38 18.54
N LYS A 173 3.58 -19.60 18.42
CA LYS A 173 5.04 -19.76 18.25
C LYS A 173 5.52 -19.23 16.90
N TYR A 174 4.78 -19.43 15.81
CA TYR A 174 5.12 -18.83 14.53
C TYR A 174 5.12 -17.31 14.61
N LEU A 175 4.12 -16.72 15.26
CA LEU A 175 4.05 -15.28 15.47
C LEU A 175 5.24 -14.78 16.31
N GLU A 176 5.63 -15.51 17.34
CA GLU A 176 6.82 -15.17 18.15
C GLU A 176 8.11 -15.21 17.33
N VAL A 177 8.30 -16.24 16.49
CA VAL A 177 9.45 -16.34 15.57
C VAL A 177 9.44 -15.17 14.58
N CYS A 178 8.30 -14.87 13.97
CA CYS A 178 8.20 -13.72 13.06
C CYS A 178 8.58 -12.42 13.77
N ALA A 179 8.07 -12.20 14.97
CA ALA A 179 8.36 -10.98 15.76
C ALA A 179 9.85 -10.85 16.09
N LYS A 180 10.53 -11.96 16.37
CA LYS A 180 11.98 -11.99 16.63
C LYS A 180 12.80 -11.41 15.47
N TYR A 181 12.33 -11.55 14.24
CA TYR A 181 13.03 -11.10 13.03
C TYR A 181 12.39 -9.89 12.35
N GLY A 182 11.38 -9.27 12.94
CA GLY A 182 10.63 -8.19 12.30
C GLY A 182 9.86 -8.63 11.05
N ALA A 183 9.52 -9.90 10.97
CA ALA A 183 8.74 -10.49 9.90
C ALA A 183 7.24 -10.47 10.24
N HIS A 184 6.38 -10.72 9.25
CA HIS A 184 4.95 -10.80 9.45
C HIS A 184 4.45 -12.24 9.49
N PHE A 185 3.50 -12.51 10.35
CA PHE A 185 2.66 -13.68 10.35
C PHE A 185 1.28 -13.28 9.84
N ILE A 186 0.92 -13.79 8.66
CA ILE A 186 -0.35 -13.48 8.00
C ILE A 186 -1.23 -14.71 8.08
N TRP A 187 -2.49 -14.53 8.50
CA TRP A 187 -3.44 -15.63 8.61
C TRP A 187 -4.70 -15.31 7.84
N HIS A 188 -5.00 -16.10 6.81
CA HIS A 188 -6.21 -16.03 5.99
C HIS A 188 -7.17 -17.14 6.37
N ASP A 189 -8.39 -16.82 6.70
CA ASP A 189 -9.43 -17.82 6.90
C ASP A 189 -10.81 -17.28 6.56
N HIS A 190 -11.76 -18.17 6.29
CA HIS A 190 -13.10 -17.85 5.83
C HIS A 190 -14.20 -18.13 6.85
N GLU A 191 -13.92 -18.85 7.93
CA GLU A 191 -14.94 -19.22 8.90
C GLU A 191 -14.94 -18.23 10.09
N LYS A 192 -16.00 -17.44 10.22
CA LYS A 192 -16.16 -16.47 11.30
C LYS A 192 -16.00 -17.06 12.70
N TRP A 193 -16.56 -18.24 12.93
CA TRP A 193 -16.46 -18.93 14.21
C TRP A 193 -15.05 -19.46 14.48
N PHE A 194 -14.26 -19.69 13.44
CA PHE A 194 -12.87 -20.06 13.51
C PHE A 194 -12.07 -18.96 14.22
N TRP A 195 -12.19 -17.71 13.75
CA TRP A 195 -11.49 -16.58 14.35
C TRP A 195 -11.82 -16.40 15.83
N GLU A 196 -13.08 -16.51 16.21
CA GLU A 196 -13.49 -16.45 17.61
C GLU A 196 -12.87 -17.59 18.43
N THR A 197 -12.84 -18.79 17.91
CA THR A 197 -12.27 -19.96 18.60
C THR A 197 -10.76 -19.82 18.79
N ILE A 198 -10.03 -19.36 17.78
CA ILE A 198 -8.59 -19.14 17.86
C ILE A 198 -8.26 -18.03 18.87
N MET A 199 -9.00 -16.95 18.87
CA MET A 199 -8.80 -15.85 19.82
C MET A 199 -9.23 -16.23 21.24
N ASN A 200 -10.03 -17.27 21.43
CA ASN A 200 -10.35 -17.81 22.76
C ASN A 200 -9.20 -18.62 23.36
N ASP A 201 -8.28 -19.12 22.54
CA ASP A 201 -7.08 -19.73 23.08
C ASP A 201 -6.20 -18.68 23.78
N PRO A 202 -5.86 -18.87 25.08
CA PRO A 202 -5.13 -17.85 25.82
C PRO A 202 -3.74 -17.61 25.27
N THR A 203 -3.07 -18.65 24.75
CA THR A 203 -1.71 -18.54 24.22
C THR A 203 -1.66 -17.68 22.98
N PHE A 204 -2.60 -17.90 22.04
CA PHE A 204 -2.64 -17.09 20.83
C PHE A 204 -3.15 -15.68 21.11
N PHE A 205 -4.12 -15.52 21.97
CA PHE A 205 -4.63 -14.20 22.37
C PHE A 205 -3.53 -13.34 23.02
N GLU A 206 -2.75 -13.91 23.95
CA GLU A 206 -1.61 -13.21 24.56
C GLU A 206 -0.52 -12.90 23.53
N ALA A 207 -0.22 -13.84 22.63
CA ALA A 207 0.75 -13.61 21.54
C ALA A 207 0.27 -12.50 20.60
N SER A 208 -1.01 -12.47 20.24
CA SER A 208 -1.58 -11.42 19.39
C SER A 208 -1.45 -10.03 20.03
N GLN A 209 -1.73 -9.91 21.33
CA GLN A 209 -1.54 -8.65 22.06
C GLN A 209 -0.08 -8.21 22.13
N LYS A 210 0.83 -9.17 22.35
CA LYS A 210 2.27 -8.90 22.49
C LYS A 210 2.95 -8.56 21.17
N TYR A 211 2.55 -9.23 20.10
CA TYR A 211 3.18 -9.15 18.78
C TYR A 211 2.24 -8.61 17.70
N HIS A 212 1.26 -7.78 18.08
CA HIS A 212 0.24 -7.22 17.18
C HIS A 212 0.82 -6.56 15.91
N LYS A 213 2.02 -5.98 16.00
CA LYS A 213 2.72 -5.35 14.86
C LYS A 213 3.14 -6.34 13.77
N ASN A 214 3.33 -7.59 14.17
CA ASN A 214 3.76 -8.65 13.28
C ASN A 214 2.60 -9.52 12.79
N LEU A 215 1.40 -9.35 13.37
CA LEU A 215 0.21 -10.10 13.01
C LEU A 215 -0.64 -9.36 12.01
N VAL A 216 -0.99 -10.05 10.92
CA VAL A 216 -2.00 -9.62 9.95
C VAL A 216 -3.08 -10.69 9.91
N LEU A 217 -4.32 -10.28 10.11
CA LEU A 217 -5.47 -11.17 9.94
C LEU A 217 -6.19 -10.78 8.65
N ALA A 218 -6.53 -11.78 7.84
CA ALA A 218 -7.18 -11.53 6.58
C ALA A 218 -8.40 -12.43 6.39
N THR A 219 -9.43 -11.85 5.81
CA THR A 219 -10.63 -12.59 5.44
C THR A 219 -10.38 -13.34 4.16
N LYS A 220 -10.83 -14.57 4.10
CA LYS A 220 -10.90 -15.31 2.85
C LYS A 220 -12.33 -15.27 2.34
N ASN A 221 -12.56 -14.55 1.27
CA ASN A 221 -13.88 -14.30 0.71
C ASN A 221 -14.33 -15.47 -0.15
N THR A 222 -14.52 -16.63 0.45
CA THR A 222 -14.88 -17.86 -0.24
C THR A 222 -16.39 -18.06 -0.35
N PRO A 223 -17.16 -18.09 0.73
CA PRO A 223 -18.60 -18.30 0.67
C PRO A 223 -19.37 -17.01 0.85
N ILE A 224 -20.23 -16.72 -0.06
CA ILE A 224 -21.15 -15.58 -0.07
C ILE A 224 -21.83 -15.34 1.27
N ARG A 225 -22.21 -16.39 1.93
CA ARG A 225 -22.99 -16.35 3.16
C ARG A 225 -22.22 -15.91 4.40
N ASP A 226 -20.86 -15.81 4.34
CA ASP A 226 -20.05 -15.58 5.51
C ASP A 226 -19.18 -14.30 5.43
N ASP A 227 -19.10 -13.67 4.26
CA ASP A 227 -18.22 -12.52 4.01
C ASP A 227 -18.42 -11.37 5.00
N ALA A 228 -19.65 -10.90 5.15
CA ALA A 228 -19.96 -9.80 6.06
C ALA A 228 -19.59 -10.11 7.52
N GLY A 229 -19.80 -11.35 7.94
CA GLY A 229 -19.47 -11.78 9.31
C GLY A 229 -17.98 -11.89 9.54
N THR A 230 -17.24 -12.41 8.57
CA THR A 230 -15.79 -12.58 8.65
C THR A 230 -15.09 -11.22 8.63
N ASP A 231 -15.42 -10.33 7.71
CA ASP A 231 -14.89 -8.97 7.66
C ASP A 231 -15.14 -8.20 8.95
N SER A 232 -16.32 -8.37 9.52
CA SER A 232 -16.71 -7.70 10.78
C SER A 232 -15.88 -8.18 11.97
N ILE A 233 -15.58 -9.48 12.06
CA ILE A 233 -14.75 -10.03 13.14
C ILE A 233 -13.29 -9.61 12.94
N VAL A 234 -12.74 -9.75 11.76
CA VAL A 234 -11.33 -9.42 11.49
C VAL A 234 -11.08 -7.92 11.66
N SER A 235 -11.99 -7.06 11.17
CA SER A 235 -11.90 -5.62 11.42
C SER A 235 -12.03 -5.28 12.91
N GLY A 236 -12.88 -6.01 13.65
CA GLY A 236 -13.00 -5.87 15.11
C GLY A 236 -11.72 -6.22 15.86
N PHE A 237 -11.00 -7.26 15.43
CA PHE A 237 -9.70 -7.60 16.01
C PHE A 237 -8.65 -6.52 15.74
N TRP A 238 -8.60 -6.00 14.51
CA TRP A 238 -7.73 -4.89 14.17
C TRP A 238 -8.06 -3.64 14.98
N LEU A 239 -9.32 -3.23 15.03
CA LEU A 239 -9.75 -2.03 15.74
C LEU A 239 -9.52 -2.13 17.25
N SER A 240 -9.65 -3.33 17.85
CA SER A 240 -9.37 -3.56 19.26
C SER A 240 -7.87 -3.76 19.60
N GLY A 241 -6.99 -3.74 18.61
CA GLY A 241 -5.53 -3.78 18.79
C GLY A 241 -4.94 -5.18 18.96
N LEU A 242 -5.64 -6.21 18.47
CA LEU A 242 -5.13 -7.59 18.45
C LEU A 242 -4.21 -7.85 17.23
N CYS A 243 -4.28 -7.00 16.23
CA CYS A 243 -3.34 -6.92 15.11
C CYS A 243 -3.25 -5.47 14.62
N ASP A 244 -2.15 -5.10 13.97
CA ASP A 244 -1.97 -3.74 13.44
C ASP A 244 -2.44 -3.60 11.99
N ASN A 245 -2.53 -4.71 11.27
CA ASN A 245 -2.98 -4.75 9.89
C ASN A 245 -4.01 -5.85 9.66
N TRP A 246 -4.89 -5.63 8.69
CA TRP A 246 -5.81 -6.62 8.22
C TRP A 246 -5.96 -6.56 6.70
N GLY A 247 -6.59 -7.58 6.13
CA GLY A 247 -6.73 -7.64 4.68
C GLY A 247 -7.71 -8.69 4.20
N SER A 248 -7.59 -9.04 2.92
CA SER A 248 -8.37 -10.12 2.32
C SER A 248 -7.52 -11.03 1.45
N SER A 249 -7.99 -12.26 1.32
CA SER A 249 -7.62 -13.19 0.28
C SER A 249 -8.84 -13.43 -0.60
N THR A 250 -8.83 -12.83 -1.78
CA THR A 250 -9.93 -12.99 -2.73
C THR A 250 -9.86 -14.36 -3.36
N ASP A 251 -10.97 -15.09 -3.29
CA ASP A 251 -11.09 -16.41 -3.86
C ASP A 251 -12.22 -16.45 -4.89
N THR A 252 -11.90 -16.92 -6.08
CA THR A 252 -12.88 -17.05 -7.16
C THR A 252 -13.88 -18.18 -6.93
N TRP A 253 -13.78 -18.91 -5.83
CA TRP A 253 -14.69 -20.00 -5.45
C TRP A 253 -16.14 -19.56 -5.35
N LYS A 254 -16.44 -18.35 -4.99
CA LYS A 254 -17.79 -17.81 -4.95
C LYS A 254 -18.49 -17.87 -6.29
N TRP A 255 -17.78 -17.78 -7.40
CA TRP A 255 -18.31 -17.96 -8.75
C TRP A 255 -18.61 -19.41 -9.08
N TRP A 256 -18.13 -20.28 -8.29
CA TRP A 256 -18.43 -21.71 -8.32
C TRP A 256 -19.67 -22.08 -7.51
N GLU A 257 -20.01 -21.27 -6.54
CA GLU A 257 -21.20 -21.45 -5.74
C GLU A 257 -22.46 -21.30 -6.63
N LYS A 258 -23.45 -22.11 -6.33
CA LYS A 258 -24.64 -22.38 -7.13
C LYS A 258 -25.36 -21.13 -7.65
N HIS A 259 -25.28 -20.02 -6.98
CA HIS A 259 -26.06 -18.82 -7.28
C HIS A 259 -25.50 -17.99 -8.43
N TYR A 260 -24.20 -17.99 -8.67
CA TYR A 260 -23.57 -17.19 -9.71
C TYR A 260 -23.45 -17.92 -11.03
N THR A 261 -23.06 -19.19 -11.01
CA THR A 261 -22.96 -19.99 -12.23
C THR A 261 -24.26 -20.11 -12.96
N ASN A 262 -25.39 -20.15 -12.26
CA ASN A 262 -26.71 -20.19 -12.88
C ASN A 262 -27.13 -18.87 -13.54
N THR A 263 -26.55 -17.75 -13.10
CA THR A 263 -26.96 -16.42 -13.59
C THR A 263 -26.09 -15.97 -14.75
N PHE A 264 -24.82 -16.38 -14.76
CA PHE A 264 -23.86 -15.88 -15.72
C PHE A 264 -23.68 -16.78 -16.91
N GLU A 265 -23.79 -18.10 -16.79
CA GLU A 265 -23.29 -18.86 -17.91
C GLU A 265 -23.72 -20.27 -18.06
N THR A 266 -24.73 -20.86 -17.58
CA THR A 266 -24.94 -22.19 -18.13
C THR A 266 -25.47 -23.28 -17.23
N GLY A 267 -25.70 -23.00 -15.98
CA GLY A 267 -26.21 -24.06 -15.06
C GLY A 267 -25.20 -25.18 -14.79
N ARG A 268 -23.94 -24.96 -15.03
CA ARG A 268 -22.92 -25.93 -14.72
C ARG A 268 -22.40 -25.66 -13.29
N ALA A 269 -22.67 -26.59 -12.41
CA ALA A 269 -22.11 -26.59 -11.09
C ALA A 269 -20.65 -27.05 -11.13
N ARG A 270 -19.79 -26.31 -10.42
CA ARG A 270 -18.47 -26.76 -9.93
C ARG A 270 -17.52 -27.37 -10.95
N ASP A 271 -17.01 -26.53 -11.85
CA ASP A 271 -15.80 -26.89 -12.61
C ASP A 271 -14.83 -25.70 -12.64
N MET A 272 -13.57 -25.93 -12.98
CA MET A 272 -12.53 -24.89 -13.01
C MET A 272 -12.83 -23.73 -13.95
N ARG A 273 -13.70 -23.91 -14.93
CA ARG A 273 -14.16 -22.83 -15.80
C ARG A 273 -15.02 -21.82 -15.04
N SER A 274 -15.72 -22.26 -14.01
CA SER A 274 -16.50 -21.37 -13.15
C SER A 274 -15.61 -20.37 -12.43
N TYR A 275 -14.43 -20.75 -12.00
CA TYR A 275 -13.46 -19.83 -11.38
C TYR A 275 -13.03 -18.71 -12.33
N ALA A 276 -12.67 -19.09 -13.54
CA ALA A 276 -12.22 -18.13 -14.54
C ALA A 276 -13.37 -17.33 -15.17
N SER A 277 -14.64 -17.66 -14.85
CA SER A 277 -15.80 -16.91 -15.31
C SER A 277 -16.09 -15.66 -14.50
N GLU A 278 -15.46 -15.49 -13.35
CA GLU A 278 -15.56 -14.25 -12.59
C GLU A 278 -15.09 -13.06 -13.46
N PRO A 279 -15.91 -12.01 -13.58
CA PRO A 279 -15.45 -10.77 -14.23
C PRO A 279 -14.24 -10.17 -13.52
N GLU A 280 -13.22 -9.82 -14.24
CA GLU A 280 -11.96 -9.38 -13.70
C GLU A 280 -12.11 -8.12 -12.81
N SER A 281 -13.04 -7.22 -13.16
CA SER A 281 -13.35 -6.02 -12.35
C SER A 281 -13.98 -6.34 -10.99
N MET A 282 -14.57 -7.52 -10.82
CA MET A 282 -15.19 -7.91 -9.54
C MET A 282 -14.14 -8.13 -8.45
N ILE A 283 -12.97 -8.63 -8.80
CA ILE A 283 -11.85 -8.80 -7.87
C ILE A 283 -11.46 -7.45 -7.25
N ALA A 284 -11.45 -6.39 -8.07
CA ALA A 284 -11.19 -5.03 -7.59
C ALA A 284 -12.30 -4.50 -6.65
N MET A 285 -13.55 -4.91 -6.85
CA MET A 285 -14.64 -4.51 -5.94
C MET A 285 -14.49 -5.12 -4.56
N GLU A 286 -13.95 -6.33 -4.46
CA GLU A 286 -13.61 -6.95 -3.17
C GLU A 286 -12.46 -6.23 -2.49
N MET A 287 -11.41 -5.93 -3.24
CA MET A 287 -10.30 -5.10 -2.74
C MET A 287 -10.82 -3.75 -2.24
N MET A 288 -11.79 -3.15 -2.94
CA MET A 288 -12.42 -1.88 -2.56
C MET A 288 -13.10 -1.95 -1.20
N ASN A 289 -13.83 -3.03 -0.90
CA ASN A 289 -14.46 -3.21 0.42
C ASN A 289 -13.44 -3.25 1.55
N VAL A 290 -12.38 -4.03 1.36
CA VAL A 290 -11.28 -4.14 2.31
C VAL A 290 -10.57 -2.81 2.49
N TYR A 291 -10.21 -2.16 1.38
CA TYR A 291 -9.58 -0.85 1.36
C TYR A 291 -10.41 0.20 2.12
N THR A 292 -11.70 0.31 1.79
CA THR A 292 -12.57 1.28 2.46
C THR A 292 -12.79 0.96 3.93
N GLY A 293 -12.60 -0.28 4.34
CA GLY A 293 -12.58 -0.74 5.73
C GLY A 293 -11.27 -0.49 6.48
N GLY A 294 -10.23 0.05 5.81
CA GLY A 294 -8.91 0.26 6.38
C GLY A 294 -7.96 -0.94 6.26
N GLY A 295 -8.29 -1.92 5.40
CA GLY A 295 -7.43 -3.05 5.12
C GLY A 295 -6.24 -2.68 4.24
N THR A 296 -5.12 -3.37 4.45
CA THR A 296 -3.82 -3.02 3.88
C THR A 296 -3.12 -4.20 3.21
N VAL A 297 -3.68 -5.41 3.27
CA VAL A 297 -3.10 -6.61 2.67
C VAL A 297 -4.09 -7.24 1.70
N TYR A 298 -3.61 -7.53 0.50
CA TYR A 298 -4.38 -8.11 -0.59
C TYR A 298 -3.69 -9.35 -1.11
N ASN A 299 -4.38 -10.47 -1.04
CA ASN A 299 -3.96 -11.76 -1.53
C ASN A 299 -5.03 -12.34 -2.47
N PHE A 300 -4.66 -13.31 -3.30
CA PHE A 300 -5.55 -13.90 -4.29
C PHE A 300 -5.29 -15.39 -4.40
N GLU A 301 -6.35 -16.16 -4.59
CA GLU A 301 -6.25 -17.57 -4.99
C GLU A 301 -6.36 -17.77 -6.50
N CYS A 302 -6.28 -19.03 -6.92
CA CYS A 302 -6.36 -19.42 -8.32
C CYS A 302 -5.33 -18.70 -9.21
N ALA A 303 -4.06 -18.78 -8.84
CA ALA A 303 -2.96 -18.06 -9.48
C ALA A 303 -2.93 -18.14 -11.01
N ALA A 304 -3.33 -19.25 -11.60
CA ALA A 304 -3.44 -19.40 -13.06
C ALA A 304 -4.45 -18.45 -13.70
N TYR A 305 -5.41 -17.95 -12.94
CA TYR A 305 -6.40 -16.98 -13.39
C TYR A 305 -6.12 -15.58 -12.84
N THR A 306 -5.84 -15.47 -11.54
CA THR A 306 -5.70 -14.17 -10.87
C THR A 306 -4.34 -13.53 -11.03
N PHE A 307 -3.30 -14.31 -11.37
CA PHE A 307 -1.95 -13.79 -11.45
C PHE A 307 -1.28 -14.07 -12.80
N MET A 308 -0.86 -15.31 -13.07
CA MET A 308 -0.09 -15.60 -14.26
C MET A 308 -0.05 -17.09 -14.67
N THR A 309 0.28 -17.30 -15.95
CA THR A 309 0.51 -18.64 -16.51
C THR A 309 1.62 -18.55 -17.56
N ASN A 310 2.60 -19.47 -17.55
CA ASN A 310 3.78 -19.46 -18.43
C ASN A 310 4.53 -18.12 -18.42
N ASP A 311 4.74 -17.57 -17.25
CA ASP A 311 5.35 -16.26 -17.01
C ASP A 311 4.63 -15.07 -17.73
N VAL A 312 3.37 -15.26 -18.08
CA VAL A 312 2.54 -14.20 -18.68
C VAL A 312 1.44 -13.81 -17.69
N PRO A 313 1.39 -12.53 -17.28
CA PRO A 313 0.34 -12.06 -16.38
C PRO A 313 -1.04 -12.11 -17.05
N THR A 314 -2.05 -12.48 -16.26
CA THR A 314 -3.43 -12.61 -16.73
C THR A 314 -4.13 -11.26 -16.82
N PRO A 315 -5.23 -11.15 -17.57
CA PRO A 315 -6.10 -9.97 -17.53
C PRO A 315 -6.68 -9.68 -16.15
N ALA A 316 -6.96 -10.70 -15.33
CA ALA A 316 -7.41 -10.50 -13.97
C ALA A 316 -6.38 -9.72 -13.14
N PHE A 317 -5.10 -10.04 -13.32
CA PHE A 317 -4.02 -9.30 -12.69
C PHE A 317 -3.86 -7.89 -13.27
N THR A 318 -3.67 -7.78 -14.58
CA THR A 318 -3.28 -6.53 -15.24
C THR A 318 -4.42 -5.52 -15.38
N LYS A 319 -5.66 -5.98 -15.56
CA LYS A 319 -6.84 -5.14 -15.82
C LYS A 319 -7.83 -5.09 -14.65
N GLY A 320 -7.81 -6.09 -13.77
CA GLY A 320 -8.64 -6.13 -12.56
C GLY A 320 -7.87 -5.61 -11.33
N ILE A 321 -6.84 -6.33 -10.90
CA ILE A 321 -6.15 -6.13 -9.63
C ILE A 321 -5.27 -4.88 -9.64
N ILE A 322 -4.34 -4.80 -10.56
CA ILE A 322 -3.32 -3.74 -10.62
C ILE A 322 -3.90 -2.33 -10.67
N PRO A 323 -4.94 -2.04 -11.47
CA PRO A 323 -5.50 -0.69 -11.51
C PRO A 323 -6.00 -0.20 -10.14
N PHE A 324 -6.73 -1.04 -9.41
CA PHE A 324 -7.21 -0.67 -8.08
C PHE A 324 -6.09 -0.67 -7.03
N PHE A 325 -5.14 -1.59 -7.12
CA PHE A 325 -4.01 -1.59 -6.19
C PHE A 325 -3.13 -0.35 -6.35
N ARG A 326 -2.93 0.15 -7.56
CA ARG A 326 -2.30 1.46 -7.81
C ARG A 326 -3.06 2.60 -7.15
N HIS A 327 -4.40 2.57 -7.24
CA HIS A 327 -5.21 3.53 -6.50
C HIS A 327 -4.96 3.46 -4.99
N ALA A 328 -4.87 2.26 -4.43
CA ALA A 328 -4.60 2.05 -3.00
C ALA A 328 -3.20 2.52 -2.57
N ILE A 329 -2.18 2.37 -3.43
CA ILE A 329 -0.83 2.91 -3.19
C ILE A 329 -0.86 4.45 -3.15
N GLN A 330 -1.57 5.07 -4.07
CA GLN A 330 -1.58 6.53 -4.25
C GLN A 330 -2.50 7.26 -3.26
N ASN A 331 -3.51 6.57 -2.78
CA ASN A 331 -4.49 7.09 -1.85
C ASN A 331 -4.51 6.14 -0.64
N PRO A 332 -3.88 6.50 0.48
CA PRO A 332 -3.84 5.64 1.65
C PRO A 332 -5.23 5.20 2.11
N ALA A 333 -5.36 3.94 2.47
CA ALA A 333 -6.60 3.43 3.08
C ALA A 333 -6.92 4.20 4.36
N PRO A 334 -8.19 4.28 4.77
CA PRO A 334 -8.55 4.94 6.01
C PRO A 334 -7.75 4.43 7.19
N SER A 335 -7.22 5.34 7.97
CA SER A 335 -6.52 5.02 9.21
C SER A 335 -7.47 4.38 10.24
N LYS A 336 -6.91 3.70 11.23
CA LYS A 336 -7.70 3.15 12.35
C LYS A 336 -8.56 4.24 13.01
N GLU A 337 -8.01 5.42 13.20
CA GLU A 337 -8.72 6.55 13.80
C GLU A 337 -9.92 6.99 12.94
N GLU A 338 -9.74 7.12 11.63
CA GLU A 338 -10.84 7.46 10.72
C GLU A 338 -11.95 6.41 10.72
N VAL A 339 -11.59 5.12 10.76
CA VAL A 339 -12.57 4.03 10.84
C VAL A 339 -13.32 4.06 12.17
N VAL A 340 -12.61 4.25 13.27
CA VAL A 340 -13.22 4.41 14.61
C VAL A 340 -14.19 5.59 14.64
N ASN A 341 -13.77 6.76 14.13
CA ASN A 341 -14.57 7.98 14.17
C ASN A 341 -15.89 7.88 13.38
N ARG A 342 -15.89 7.16 12.27
CA ARG A 342 -17.12 6.92 11.47
C ARG A 342 -17.98 5.78 12.00
N THR A 343 -17.45 4.90 12.86
CA THR A 343 -18.18 3.77 13.43
C THR A 343 -19.20 4.25 14.47
N LYS A 344 -20.48 3.97 14.22
CA LYS A 344 -21.58 4.39 15.13
C LYS A 344 -22.17 3.25 15.94
N ALA A 345 -21.84 2.01 15.59
CA ALA A 345 -22.22 0.81 16.32
C ALA A 345 -21.13 -0.25 16.25
N VAL A 346 -20.92 -0.95 17.34
CA VAL A 346 -20.06 -2.13 17.44
C VAL A 346 -20.81 -3.26 18.10
N PHE A 347 -20.55 -4.50 17.72
CA PHE A 347 -21.12 -5.67 18.34
C PHE A 347 -20.11 -6.29 19.29
N TRP A 348 -20.52 -6.55 20.52
CA TRP A 348 -19.68 -7.15 21.54
C TRP A 348 -20.18 -8.52 21.94
N ASN A 349 -19.33 -9.52 21.85
CA ASN A 349 -19.65 -10.90 22.21
C ASN A 349 -19.55 -11.20 23.71
N GLY A 350 -19.31 -10.21 24.58
CA GLY A 350 -19.14 -10.42 26.03
C GLY A 350 -20.35 -10.94 26.77
N GLU A 351 -21.55 -10.84 26.19
CA GLU A 351 -22.79 -11.46 26.73
C GLU A 351 -23.14 -12.77 25.97
N GLY A 352 -22.18 -13.29 25.24
CA GLY A 352 -22.29 -14.47 24.40
C GLY A 352 -22.45 -14.16 22.92
N ARG A 353 -22.09 -15.13 22.08
CA ARG A 353 -22.06 -14.99 20.64
C ARG A 353 -23.43 -14.71 20.03
N ILE A 354 -23.45 -13.89 19.02
CA ILE A 354 -24.56 -13.80 18.09
C ILE A 354 -24.59 -15.12 17.31
N SER A 355 -25.66 -15.89 17.45
CA SER A 355 -25.76 -17.29 16.97
C SER A 355 -25.63 -17.46 15.47
N SER A 356 -25.87 -16.41 14.70
CA SER A 356 -25.70 -16.39 13.24
C SER A 356 -25.35 -14.97 12.79
N LEU A 357 -24.08 -14.72 12.54
CA LEU A 357 -23.65 -13.42 12.01
C LEU A 357 -24.26 -13.15 10.64
N ASN A 358 -24.40 -14.18 9.78
CA ASN A 358 -25.07 -14.00 8.49
C ASN A 358 -26.53 -13.61 8.64
N GLY A 359 -27.27 -14.34 9.45
CA GLY A 359 -28.66 -13.97 9.76
C GLY A 359 -28.76 -12.60 10.42
N PHE A 360 -27.73 -12.21 11.19
CA PHE A 360 -27.63 -10.90 11.78
C PHE A 360 -27.45 -9.80 10.73
N TYR A 361 -26.56 -9.99 9.76
CA TYR A 361 -26.30 -9.02 8.70
C TYR A 361 -27.30 -9.07 7.55
N GLN A 362 -28.13 -10.10 7.48
CA GLN A 362 -29.20 -10.17 6.49
C GLN A 362 -30.09 -8.91 6.55
N GLY A 363 -30.34 -8.31 5.41
CA GLY A 363 -31.07 -7.07 5.28
C GLY A 363 -30.26 -5.79 5.53
N LEU A 364 -29.01 -5.92 6.01
CA LEU A 364 -28.10 -4.80 6.14
C LEU A 364 -27.20 -4.64 4.92
N TYR A 365 -26.53 -5.71 4.52
CA TYR A 365 -25.56 -5.71 3.44
C TYR A 365 -26.00 -6.44 2.18
N SER A 366 -26.68 -7.55 2.34
CA SER A 366 -27.17 -8.34 1.22
C SER A 366 -28.55 -8.91 1.55
N ASN A 367 -29.51 -8.62 0.69
CA ASN A 367 -30.86 -9.21 0.76
C ASN A 367 -31.01 -10.33 -0.26
N ASP A 368 -30.11 -10.45 -1.20
CA ASP A 368 -30.19 -11.33 -2.35
C ASP A 368 -28.96 -12.25 -2.35
N GLU A 369 -29.18 -13.55 -2.29
CA GLU A 369 -28.16 -14.57 -2.37
C GLU A 369 -27.41 -14.56 -3.72
N THR A 370 -27.91 -13.80 -4.69
CA THR A 370 -27.27 -13.61 -5.99
C THR A 370 -26.28 -12.43 -6.02
N MET A 371 -26.07 -11.75 -4.90
CA MET A 371 -25.13 -10.64 -4.80
C MET A 371 -23.81 -11.11 -4.17
N PRO A 372 -22.68 -11.06 -4.90
CA PRO A 372 -21.38 -11.54 -4.39
C PRO A 372 -20.77 -10.64 -3.33
N LEU A 373 -21.14 -9.37 -3.33
CA LEU A 373 -20.57 -8.35 -2.45
C LEU A 373 -21.69 -7.60 -1.73
N TYR A 374 -21.29 -6.70 -0.86
CA TYR A 374 -22.24 -5.81 -0.21
C TYR A 374 -23.05 -5.02 -1.25
N ASN A 375 -24.35 -5.03 -1.12
CA ASN A 375 -25.24 -4.23 -1.98
C ASN A 375 -25.54 -2.85 -1.39
N ASN A 376 -24.96 -2.52 -0.24
CA ASN A 376 -25.26 -1.32 0.50
C ASN A 376 -24.01 -0.83 1.24
N GLY A 377 -23.53 0.35 0.88
CA GLY A 377 -22.39 1.03 1.52
C GLY A 377 -22.74 1.86 2.75
N ARG A 378 -23.99 1.87 3.19
CA ARG A 378 -24.50 2.76 4.23
C ARG A 378 -23.82 2.59 5.57
N TYR A 379 -23.56 1.34 5.98
CA TYR A 379 -23.09 1.05 7.33
C TYR A 379 -21.56 0.94 7.44
N HIS A 380 -20.83 0.92 6.34
CA HIS A 380 -19.46 0.42 6.33
C HIS A 380 -19.38 -1.01 6.90
N ILE A 381 -18.20 -1.49 7.22
CA ILE A 381 -18.06 -2.75 7.95
C ILE A 381 -18.38 -2.49 9.43
N LEU A 382 -19.41 -3.15 9.94
CA LEU A 382 -19.78 -3.07 11.36
C LEU A 382 -18.90 -4.05 12.16
N PRO A 383 -17.99 -3.60 13.04
CA PRO A 383 -17.05 -4.49 13.70
C PRO A 383 -17.70 -5.32 14.80
N VAL A 384 -17.25 -6.57 14.91
CA VAL A 384 -17.57 -7.47 16.03
C VAL A 384 -16.37 -7.54 16.97
N ILE A 385 -16.55 -7.12 18.19
CA ILE A 385 -15.51 -7.09 19.22
C ILE A 385 -15.55 -8.37 20.05
N HIS A 386 -14.39 -8.98 20.21
CA HIS A 386 -14.23 -10.24 20.92
C HIS A 386 -14.54 -10.11 22.40
N GLU A 387 -15.10 -11.18 23.00
CA GLU A 387 -15.56 -11.23 24.39
C GLU A 387 -14.48 -10.96 25.44
N LYS A 388 -13.21 -11.24 25.13
CA LYS A 388 -12.07 -10.95 26.04
C LYS A 388 -11.69 -9.47 26.10
N ILE A 389 -12.25 -8.63 25.25
CA ILE A 389 -12.07 -7.18 25.33
C ILE A 389 -13.17 -6.64 26.23
N ASP A 390 -12.80 -6.02 27.33
CA ASP A 390 -13.78 -5.49 28.28
C ASP A 390 -14.53 -4.28 27.74
N LYS A 391 -15.73 -4.01 28.31
CA LYS A 391 -16.63 -2.99 27.82
C LYS A 391 -16.08 -1.58 28.00
N GLU A 392 -15.30 -1.34 29.05
CA GLU A 392 -14.64 -0.08 29.35
C GLU A 392 -13.60 0.22 28.26
N LYS A 393 -12.80 -0.76 27.88
CA LYS A 393 -11.83 -0.63 26.78
C LYS A 393 -12.53 -0.38 25.45
N ILE A 394 -13.64 -1.07 25.16
CA ILE A 394 -14.45 -0.81 23.95
C ILE A 394 -14.97 0.63 23.95
N SER A 395 -15.51 1.11 25.06
CA SER A 395 -16.00 2.48 25.18
C SER A 395 -14.88 3.52 25.00
N SER A 396 -13.66 3.19 25.42
CA SER A 396 -12.49 4.04 25.20
C SER A 396 -12.06 4.07 23.72
N ILE A 397 -12.10 2.92 23.03
CA ILE A 397 -11.76 2.85 21.60
C ILE A 397 -12.83 3.54 20.76
N PHE A 398 -14.11 3.32 21.06
CA PHE A 398 -15.26 3.80 20.29
C PHE A 398 -16.13 4.75 21.11
N PRO A 399 -15.65 5.94 21.46
CA PRO A 399 -16.37 6.84 22.38
C PRO A 399 -17.73 7.30 21.83
N ASN A 400 -17.92 7.26 20.52
CA ASN A 400 -19.14 7.72 19.84
C ASN A 400 -20.03 6.57 19.31
N ALA A 401 -19.65 5.32 19.56
CA ALA A 401 -20.40 4.17 19.08
C ALA A 401 -21.33 3.56 20.14
N LYS A 402 -22.43 2.98 19.69
CA LYS A 402 -23.28 2.12 20.52
C LYS A 402 -22.68 0.73 20.59
N ILE A 403 -22.54 0.21 21.80
CA ILE A 403 -22.12 -1.16 22.04
C ILE A 403 -23.38 -2.03 22.10
N LEU A 404 -23.55 -2.87 21.10
CA LEU A 404 -24.67 -3.79 20.98
C LEU A 404 -24.21 -5.20 21.35
N THR A 405 -25.09 -5.94 22.00
CA THR A 405 -24.88 -7.35 22.38
C THR A 405 -26.04 -8.19 21.83
N LYS A 406 -25.96 -9.50 21.93
CA LYS A 406 -27.06 -10.38 21.52
C LYS A 406 -28.36 -10.10 22.26
N ASN A 407 -28.30 -9.50 23.44
CA ASN A 407 -29.43 -9.19 24.31
C ASN A 407 -29.95 -7.75 24.15
N SER A 408 -29.34 -6.95 23.28
CA SER A 408 -29.76 -5.56 23.03
C SER A 408 -31.16 -5.49 22.44
N GLU A 409 -32.05 -4.73 23.03
CA GLU A 409 -33.44 -4.58 22.59
C GLU A 409 -33.54 -3.98 21.17
N GLU A 410 -32.58 -3.13 20.84
CA GLU A 410 -32.46 -2.50 19.52
C GLU A 410 -32.39 -3.50 18.37
N LEU A 411 -31.89 -4.73 18.66
CA LEU A 411 -31.81 -5.78 17.63
C LEU A 411 -33.16 -6.31 17.18
N SER A 412 -34.23 -6.09 17.94
CA SER A 412 -35.60 -6.43 17.49
C SER A 412 -36.03 -5.62 16.25
N SER A 413 -35.46 -4.42 16.08
CA SER A 413 -35.68 -3.53 14.94
C SER A 413 -34.35 -3.07 14.32
N LYS A 414 -33.38 -3.99 14.21
CA LYS A 414 -31.98 -3.69 13.87
C LYS A 414 -31.80 -2.79 12.66
N VAL A 415 -32.56 -3.04 11.58
CA VAL A 415 -32.44 -2.25 10.35
C VAL A 415 -32.86 -0.80 10.60
N ASN A 416 -34.00 -0.58 11.25
CA ASN A 416 -34.48 0.76 11.56
C ASN A 416 -33.56 1.47 12.54
N TYR A 417 -33.08 0.74 13.55
CA TYR A 417 -32.15 1.28 14.52
C TYR A 417 -30.82 1.70 13.92
N LEU A 418 -30.17 0.80 13.15
CA LEU A 418 -28.91 1.13 12.46
C LEU A 418 -29.10 2.22 11.42
N ASN A 419 -30.25 2.24 10.74
CA ASN A 419 -30.59 3.33 9.81
C ASN A 419 -30.69 4.69 10.51
N SER A 420 -31.08 4.73 11.77
CA SER A 420 -31.10 5.98 12.55
C SER A 420 -29.70 6.46 12.92
N LEU A 421 -28.74 5.55 13.10
CA LEU A 421 -27.34 5.85 13.38
C LEU A 421 -26.53 6.20 12.14
N TYR A 422 -26.86 5.56 11.01
CA TYR A 422 -26.17 5.69 9.72
C TYR A 422 -27.13 6.22 8.66
N PRO A 423 -27.29 7.52 8.50
CA PRO A 423 -28.10 8.07 7.43
C PRO A 423 -27.52 7.65 6.06
N LYS A 424 -28.39 7.29 5.10
CA LYS A 424 -27.96 7.02 3.75
C LYS A 424 -27.49 8.30 3.10
N LEU A 425 -26.22 8.34 2.70
CA LEU A 425 -25.58 9.54 2.16
C LEU A 425 -25.77 9.72 0.65
N TYR A 426 -26.39 8.76 -0.03
CA TYR A 426 -26.63 8.74 -1.48
C TYR A 426 -28.02 8.19 -1.78
N GLU A 427 -28.50 8.40 -2.99
CA GLU A 427 -29.74 7.82 -3.47
C GLU A 427 -29.48 6.74 -4.52
N GLY A 428 -30.46 5.86 -4.75
CA GLY A 428 -30.37 4.76 -5.72
C GLY A 428 -30.19 3.40 -5.07
N ASP A 429 -30.05 2.37 -5.89
CA ASP A 429 -30.04 0.95 -5.53
C ASP A 429 -28.64 0.30 -5.60
N GLY A 430 -27.64 1.01 -6.14
CA GLY A 430 -26.26 0.56 -6.18
C GLY A 430 -25.52 0.73 -4.84
N TYR A 431 -24.37 0.10 -4.75
CA TYR A 431 -23.44 0.31 -3.63
C TYR A 431 -22.72 1.66 -3.80
N ALA A 432 -22.69 2.47 -2.77
CA ALA A 432 -21.80 3.62 -2.71
C ALA A 432 -21.35 3.89 -1.27
N GLN A 433 -20.08 4.19 -1.10
CA GLN A 433 -19.48 4.48 0.17
C GLN A 433 -18.56 5.68 0.05
N ARG A 434 -18.64 6.63 0.99
CA ARG A 434 -17.76 7.78 1.03
C ARG A 434 -16.63 7.60 2.03
N VAL A 435 -15.40 7.85 1.59
CA VAL A 435 -14.20 7.89 2.42
C VAL A 435 -13.44 9.17 2.10
N GLY A 436 -13.27 10.05 3.08
CA GLY A 436 -12.68 11.36 2.85
C GLY A 436 -13.47 12.18 1.82
N ASN A 437 -12.79 12.63 0.77
CA ASN A 437 -13.40 13.33 -0.36
C ASN A 437 -13.70 12.42 -1.56
N SER A 438 -13.67 11.11 -1.39
CA SER A 438 -13.86 10.15 -2.47
C SER A 438 -15.07 9.25 -2.23
N TRP A 439 -15.76 8.95 -3.31
CA TRP A 439 -16.83 7.96 -3.36
C TRP A 439 -16.33 6.69 -4.04
N TYR A 440 -16.65 5.55 -3.45
CA TYR A 440 -16.36 4.21 -3.95
C TYR A 440 -17.68 3.55 -4.28
N ILE A 441 -17.89 3.24 -5.56
CA ILE A 441 -19.18 2.83 -6.10
C ILE A 441 -19.00 1.58 -6.94
N TYR A 442 -19.94 0.66 -6.87
CA TYR A 442 -19.97 -0.47 -7.79
C TYR A 442 -21.35 -1.07 -8.00
N ASN A 443 -21.51 -1.78 -9.10
CA ASN A 443 -22.61 -2.67 -9.40
C ASN A 443 -22.08 -4.12 -9.47
N SER A 444 -22.28 -4.87 -8.39
CA SER A 444 -21.88 -6.28 -8.30
C SER A 444 -23.01 -7.25 -8.66
N ASN A 445 -24.06 -6.78 -9.32
CA ASN A 445 -25.23 -7.60 -9.60
C ASN A 445 -24.88 -8.78 -10.51
N ALA A 446 -25.31 -9.97 -10.10
CA ALA A 446 -25.13 -11.17 -10.88
C ALA A 446 -25.96 -11.19 -12.17
N ASN A 447 -27.08 -10.47 -12.23
CA ASN A 447 -27.88 -10.34 -13.45
C ASN A 447 -27.22 -9.31 -14.40
N ILE A 448 -26.64 -9.79 -15.49
CA ILE A 448 -25.92 -8.99 -16.48
C ILE A 448 -26.76 -7.90 -17.17
N ASN A 449 -28.05 -7.95 -17.03
CA ASN A 449 -28.97 -6.96 -17.61
C ASN A 449 -29.52 -5.96 -16.60
N LYS A 450 -29.05 -6.02 -15.34
CA LYS A 450 -29.54 -5.17 -14.26
C LYS A 450 -28.58 -4.04 -13.95
N ASN A 451 -28.73 -2.93 -14.66
CA ASN A 451 -28.05 -1.69 -14.26
C ASN A 451 -28.46 -1.25 -12.85
N GLN A 452 -27.58 -0.55 -12.19
CA GLN A 452 -27.85 0.11 -10.91
C GLN A 452 -27.54 1.59 -11.00
N GLN A 453 -28.41 2.37 -10.40
CA GLN A 453 -28.25 3.81 -10.35
C GLN A 453 -27.82 4.26 -8.96
N VAL A 454 -26.89 5.20 -8.95
CA VAL A 454 -26.43 5.87 -7.74
C VAL A 454 -26.38 7.36 -7.98
N MET A 455 -26.98 8.15 -7.11
CA MET A 455 -26.87 9.59 -7.12
C MET A 455 -26.13 10.06 -5.86
N LEU A 456 -24.99 10.67 -6.09
CA LEU A 456 -24.04 11.14 -5.08
C LEU A 456 -24.24 12.65 -4.88
N PRO A 457 -24.48 13.12 -3.66
CA PRO A 457 -24.36 14.56 -3.38
C PRO A 457 -22.88 14.96 -3.44
N MET A 458 -22.62 16.11 -4.03
CA MET A 458 -21.30 16.76 -4.00
C MET A 458 -21.28 17.78 -2.85
N TYR A 459 -20.25 17.70 -2.03
CA TYR A 459 -20.17 18.52 -0.80
C TYR A 459 -19.29 19.75 -0.97
N THR A 460 -18.29 19.65 -1.83
CA THR A 460 -17.29 20.71 -2.02
C THR A 460 -17.21 21.19 -3.46
N ASN A 461 -17.72 20.42 -4.42
CA ASN A 461 -17.65 20.76 -5.84
C ASN A 461 -18.72 21.79 -6.25
N ASN A 462 -18.47 22.51 -7.34
CA ASN A 462 -19.42 23.45 -7.95
C ASN A 462 -20.68 22.78 -8.53
N THR A 463 -20.67 21.46 -8.66
CA THR A 463 -21.83 20.65 -9.05
C THR A 463 -22.54 20.13 -7.79
N LYS A 464 -23.86 20.10 -7.76
CA LYS A 464 -24.61 19.67 -6.58
C LYS A 464 -24.68 18.15 -6.45
N SER A 465 -24.78 17.43 -7.56
CA SER A 465 -24.86 15.98 -7.57
C SER A 465 -24.27 15.37 -8.83
N LEU A 466 -23.78 14.15 -8.68
CA LEU A 466 -23.34 13.28 -9.76
C LEU A 466 -24.17 12.00 -9.71
N SER A 467 -24.89 11.70 -10.76
CA SER A 467 -25.55 10.40 -10.92
C SER A 467 -24.72 9.49 -11.82
N LEU A 468 -24.63 8.22 -11.45
CA LEU A 468 -24.01 7.17 -12.26
C LEU A 468 -25.06 6.10 -12.54
N ASP A 469 -25.17 5.69 -13.81
CA ASP A 469 -25.90 4.49 -14.23
C ASP A 469 -24.86 3.45 -14.63
N LEU A 470 -24.66 2.47 -13.74
CA LEU A 470 -23.61 1.47 -13.85
C LEU A 470 -24.16 0.16 -14.38
N THR A 471 -23.59 -0.31 -15.47
CA THR A 471 -23.81 -1.70 -15.90
C THR A 471 -23.24 -2.68 -14.87
N PRO A 472 -23.71 -3.94 -14.82
CA PRO A 472 -23.16 -4.96 -13.96
C PRO A 472 -21.65 -5.09 -14.11
N HIS A 473 -20.96 -5.38 -12.99
CA HIS A 473 -19.52 -5.54 -12.88
C HIS A 473 -18.73 -4.26 -13.23
N THR A 474 -19.34 -3.11 -13.03
CA THR A 474 -18.68 -1.80 -13.15
C THR A 474 -18.44 -1.21 -11.77
N TYR A 475 -17.24 -0.75 -11.52
CA TYR A 475 -16.95 0.09 -10.38
C TYR A 475 -16.47 1.48 -10.79
N ALA A 476 -16.66 2.41 -9.89
CA ALA A 476 -16.18 3.77 -10.04
C ALA A 476 -15.55 4.26 -8.73
N VAL A 477 -14.50 5.07 -8.87
CA VAL A 477 -14.01 5.92 -7.78
C VAL A 477 -14.18 7.36 -8.23
N VAL A 478 -14.86 8.17 -7.42
CA VAL A 478 -15.11 9.59 -7.70
C VAL A 478 -14.43 10.41 -6.63
N LYS A 479 -13.36 11.11 -6.96
CA LYS A 479 -12.68 12.04 -6.07
C LYS A 479 -13.19 13.46 -6.31
N GLU A 480 -13.69 14.05 -5.25
CA GLU A 480 -14.30 15.37 -5.27
C GLU A 480 -13.29 16.45 -4.87
N ASN A 481 -13.13 17.45 -5.74
CA ASN A 481 -12.43 18.69 -5.43
C ASN A 481 -13.34 19.88 -5.77
N PRO A 482 -13.09 21.09 -5.27
CA PRO A 482 -13.99 22.23 -5.47
C PRO A 482 -14.34 22.50 -6.94
N ASN A 483 -13.36 22.44 -7.83
CA ASN A 483 -13.51 22.80 -9.24
C ASN A 483 -13.24 21.63 -10.18
N ASN A 484 -13.10 20.42 -9.64
CA ASN A 484 -12.77 19.26 -10.44
C ASN A 484 -13.34 17.97 -9.82
N LEU A 485 -13.78 17.06 -10.67
CA LEU A 485 -14.09 15.69 -10.33
C LEU A 485 -13.11 14.77 -11.06
N HIS A 486 -12.38 13.94 -10.31
CA HIS A 486 -11.59 12.86 -10.87
C HIS A 486 -12.38 11.56 -10.75
N ILE A 487 -12.58 10.88 -11.87
CA ILE A 487 -13.41 9.69 -11.93
C ILE A 487 -12.62 8.57 -12.60
N LEU A 488 -12.47 7.46 -11.88
CA LEU A 488 -12.01 6.20 -12.40
C LEU A 488 -13.21 5.30 -12.61
N LEU A 489 -13.38 4.77 -13.83
CA LEU A 489 -14.33 3.72 -14.15
C LEU A 489 -13.58 2.45 -14.56
N ASN A 490 -14.05 1.30 -14.16
CA ASN A 490 -13.55 0.04 -14.69
C ASN A 490 -14.67 -1.00 -14.70
N ASN A 491 -14.86 -1.62 -15.86
CA ASN A 491 -15.82 -2.69 -16.06
C ASN A 491 -15.19 -3.86 -16.84
N TYR A 492 -13.86 -4.00 -16.78
CA TYR A 492 -13.15 -4.98 -17.59
C TYR A 492 -13.65 -6.39 -17.33
N ARG A 493 -14.01 -7.06 -18.39
CA ARG A 493 -14.21 -8.51 -18.41
C ARG A 493 -13.88 -9.05 -19.81
N THR A 494 -13.42 -10.28 -19.85
CA THR A 494 -13.16 -10.99 -21.10
C THR A 494 -14.39 -11.76 -21.55
N ASP A 495 -14.56 -11.91 -22.86
CA ASP A 495 -15.52 -12.88 -23.42
C ASP A 495 -15.00 -14.30 -23.17
N LYS A 496 -15.69 -15.02 -22.32
CA LYS A 496 -15.35 -16.39 -21.93
C LYS A 496 -16.11 -17.48 -22.67
N THR A 497 -16.88 -17.09 -23.69
CA THR A 497 -17.67 -18.05 -24.49
C THR A 497 -16.80 -19.16 -25.07
N ALA A 498 -15.61 -18.82 -25.59
CA ALA A 498 -14.68 -19.79 -26.13
C ALA A 498 -14.13 -20.76 -25.08
N MET A 499 -14.01 -20.34 -23.82
CA MET A 499 -13.61 -21.20 -22.71
C MET A 499 -14.67 -22.28 -22.43
N TRP A 500 -15.94 -21.91 -22.48
CA TRP A 500 -17.06 -22.86 -22.29
C TRP A 500 -17.21 -23.82 -23.46
N ALA A 501 -16.72 -23.44 -24.65
CA ALA A 501 -16.72 -24.28 -25.83
C ALA A 501 -15.58 -25.33 -25.82
N LEU A 502 -14.62 -25.26 -24.89
CA LEU A 502 -13.60 -26.28 -24.72
C LEU A 502 -14.28 -27.62 -24.47
N SER A 503 -14.22 -28.49 -25.50
CA SER A 503 -14.89 -29.80 -25.51
C SER A 503 -14.26 -30.72 -24.49
N GLY A 504 -15.07 -31.29 -23.68
CA GLY A 504 -14.75 -32.30 -22.68
C GLY A 504 -15.64 -32.07 -21.49
N ASN A 505 -16.37 -33.05 -21.08
CA ASN A 505 -17.00 -33.02 -19.78
C ASN A 505 -15.88 -32.93 -18.77
N PHE A 506 -15.72 -31.74 -18.17
CA PHE A 506 -14.92 -31.60 -16.96
C PHE A 506 -15.63 -32.45 -15.91
N ASP A 507 -15.10 -33.61 -15.75
CA ASP A 507 -15.65 -34.61 -14.85
C ASP A 507 -15.05 -34.34 -13.49
N ALA A 508 -15.88 -33.94 -12.53
CA ALA A 508 -15.46 -33.69 -11.14
C ALA A 508 -14.79 -34.92 -10.49
N SER A 509 -14.86 -36.07 -11.14
CA SER A 509 -14.10 -37.28 -10.75
C SER A 509 -12.66 -37.31 -11.29
N LYS A 510 -12.33 -36.47 -12.26
CA LYS A 510 -10.96 -36.34 -12.76
C LYS A 510 -10.17 -35.36 -11.89
N SER A 511 -8.90 -35.70 -11.68
CA SER A 511 -8.01 -34.89 -10.85
C SER A 511 -8.05 -33.42 -11.27
N TRP A 512 -8.30 -32.52 -10.37
CA TRP A 512 -8.22 -31.06 -10.47
C TRP A 512 -7.03 -30.57 -11.30
N LYS A 513 -5.93 -31.27 -11.25
CA LYS A 513 -4.66 -30.99 -11.93
C LYS A 513 -4.76 -30.93 -13.45
N LYS A 514 -5.56 -31.81 -14.05
CA LYS A 514 -5.71 -31.83 -15.51
C LYS A 514 -6.56 -30.68 -15.97
N GLU A 515 -7.63 -30.38 -15.24
CA GLU A 515 -8.52 -29.28 -15.54
C GLU A 515 -7.84 -27.93 -15.34
N GLU A 516 -7.08 -27.75 -14.26
CA GLU A 516 -6.28 -26.55 -14.03
C GLU A 516 -5.25 -26.35 -15.14
N LEU A 517 -4.57 -27.40 -15.57
CA LEU A 517 -3.59 -27.32 -16.65
C LEU A 517 -4.26 -26.96 -18.00
N GLU A 518 -5.42 -27.55 -18.31
CA GLU A 518 -6.18 -27.24 -19.51
C GLU A 518 -6.66 -25.78 -19.49
N LEU A 519 -7.16 -25.29 -18.36
CA LEU A 519 -7.52 -23.90 -18.16
C LEU A 519 -6.32 -22.96 -18.27
N ALA A 520 -5.21 -23.29 -17.62
CA ALA A 520 -3.99 -22.52 -17.68
C ALA A 520 -3.43 -22.41 -19.10
N ASN A 521 -3.44 -23.51 -19.84
CA ASN A 521 -3.05 -23.54 -21.25
C ASN A 521 -3.99 -22.70 -22.12
N TRP A 522 -5.30 -22.74 -21.83
CA TRP A 522 -6.26 -21.90 -22.55
C TRP A 522 -6.06 -20.43 -22.27
N ILE A 523 -5.88 -20.05 -21.00
CA ILE A 523 -5.58 -18.67 -20.58
C ILE A 523 -4.31 -18.18 -21.26
N SER A 524 -3.21 -18.92 -21.17
CA SER A 524 -1.95 -18.56 -21.80
C SER A 524 -2.09 -18.35 -23.33
N LYS A 525 -2.81 -19.24 -24.00
CA LYS A 525 -3.00 -19.16 -25.44
C LYS A 525 -3.88 -18.00 -25.90
N ASN A 526 -4.92 -17.69 -25.15
CA ASN A 526 -5.97 -16.76 -25.57
C ASN A 526 -5.81 -15.37 -24.97
N TYR A 527 -5.24 -15.26 -23.77
CA TYR A 527 -5.04 -13.95 -23.12
C TYR A 527 -3.68 -13.31 -23.41
N SER A 528 -2.64 -14.09 -23.68
CA SER A 528 -1.30 -13.54 -23.95
C SER A 528 -1.17 -12.92 -25.33
N ILE A 529 -2.03 -13.27 -26.28
CA ILE A 529 -1.85 -12.91 -27.69
C ILE A 529 -2.87 -11.87 -28.18
N ASN A 530 -4.13 -11.99 -27.79
CA ASN A 530 -5.20 -11.02 -28.05
C ASN A 530 -6.34 -11.28 -27.06
N PRO A 531 -6.45 -10.51 -26.00
CA PRO A 531 -7.66 -10.56 -25.18
C PRO A 531 -8.86 -10.24 -26.08
N VAL A 532 -9.89 -11.10 -26.05
CA VAL A 532 -11.10 -10.88 -26.84
C VAL A 532 -11.96 -9.88 -26.07
N ASP A 533 -11.70 -8.61 -26.30
CA ASP A 533 -12.25 -7.48 -25.57
C ASP A 533 -13.47 -6.86 -26.28
N ASN A 534 -14.46 -7.65 -26.64
CA ASN A 534 -15.57 -7.13 -27.43
C ASN A 534 -16.80 -6.77 -26.60
N ASP A 535 -16.72 -6.88 -25.26
CA ASP A 535 -17.88 -6.66 -24.41
C ASP A 535 -18.00 -5.20 -23.93
N PHE A 536 -18.21 -4.29 -24.88
CA PHE A 536 -18.42 -2.88 -24.57
C PHE A 536 -19.76 -2.65 -23.90
N ARG A 537 -19.73 -1.99 -22.75
CA ARG A 537 -20.92 -1.64 -21.97
C ARG A 537 -20.94 -0.17 -21.64
N THR A 538 -22.14 0.37 -21.52
CA THR A 538 -22.36 1.81 -21.38
C THR A 538 -22.50 2.21 -19.92
N THR A 539 -21.67 3.12 -19.48
CA THR A 539 -21.80 3.84 -18.20
C THR A 539 -22.22 5.27 -18.48
N THR A 540 -23.27 5.74 -17.84
CA THR A 540 -23.74 7.13 -17.99
C THR A 540 -23.52 7.91 -16.69
N LEU A 541 -22.91 9.07 -16.83
CA LEU A 541 -22.69 10.03 -15.75
C LEU A 541 -23.51 11.28 -16.00
N THR A 542 -24.20 11.79 -15.00
CA THR A 542 -25.00 13.00 -15.10
C THR A 542 -24.71 13.95 -13.94
N LEU A 543 -24.14 15.10 -14.26
CA LEU A 543 -23.89 16.19 -13.31
C LEU A 543 -25.06 17.15 -13.33
N LYS A 544 -25.61 17.45 -12.13
CA LYS A 544 -26.74 18.38 -11.97
C LYS A 544 -26.44 19.50 -11.00
N GLY A 545 -27.07 20.64 -11.25
CA GLY A 545 -26.93 21.83 -10.38
C GLY A 545 -25.55 22.45 -10.45
N HIS A 546 -24.88 22.32 -11.58
CA HIS A 546 -23.64 23.03 -11.85
C HIS A 546 -23.92 24.54 -11.93
N THR A 547 -23.09 25.33 -11.26
CA THR A 547 -23.32 26.79 -11.15
C THR A 547 -22.59 27.61 -12.21
N GLY A 548 -21.74 26.97 -13.00
CA GLY A 548 -20.93 27.59 -14.03
C GLY A 548 -21.42 27.31 -15.45
N HIS A 549 -20.52 27.51 -16.38
CA HIS A 549 -20.71 27.15 -17.79
C HIS A 549 -20.52 25.64 -17.99
N LYS A 550 -20.72 25.18 -19.25
CA LYS A 550 -20.49 23.78 -19.60
C LYS A 550 -19.19 23.26 -18.96
N PRO A 551 -19.23 22.19 -18.14
CA PRO A 551 -18.04 21.53 -17.66
C PRO A 551 -17.18 21.03 -18.81
N GLN A 552 -15.89 20.91 -18.56
CA GLN A 552 -14.96 20.42 -19.57
C GLN A 552 -14.39 19.10 -19.10
N ILE A 553 -14.28 18.15 -20.01
CA ILE A 553 -13.80 16.82 -19.74
C ILE A 553 -12.45 16.56 -20.42
N ASN A 554 -11.54 15.96 -19.67
CA ASN A 554 -10.41 15.25 -20.21
C ASN A 554 -10.60 13.77 -19.85
N ILE A 555 -10.53 12.90 -20.84
CA ILE A 555 -10.75 11.46 -20.68
C ILE A 555 -9.57 10.69 -21.27
N SER A 556 -9.12 9.68 -20.55
CA SER A 556 -8.04 8.79 -20.94
C SER A 556 -8.40 7.34 -20.64
N GLY A 557 -7.68 6.44 -21.28
CA GLY A 557 -7.89 5.00 -21.17
C GLY A 557 -7.24 4.30 -22.36
N ASP A 558 -7.42 3.01 -22.47
CA ASP A 558 -7.00 2.29 -23.67
C ASP A 558 -7.87 2.72 -24.85
N LYS A 559 -7.30 3.44 -25.79
CA LYS A 559 -8.02 4.07 -26.93
C LYS A 559 -8.85 3.11 -27.75
N ASN A 560 -8.53 1.82 -27.73
CA ASN A 560 -9.27 0.80 -28.45
C ASN A 560 -10.45 0.25 -27.64
N HIS A 561 -10.55 0.62 -26.36
CA HIS A 561 -11.48 0.03 -25.42
C HIS A 561 -12.49 1.01 -24.84
N TYR A 562 -12.54 2.25 -25.33
CA TYR A 562 -13.61 3.17 -24.99
C TYR A 562 -13.95 4.15 -26.10
N THR A 563 -15.22 4.57 -26.10
CA THR A 563 -15.72 5.75 -26.80
C THR A 563 -16.62 6.55 -25.85
N TYR A 564 -16.76 7.84 -26.08
CA TYR A 564 -17.66 8.64 -25.27
C TYR A 564 -18.37 9.70 -26.08
N THR A 565 -19.52 10.14 -25.55
CA THR A 565 -20.26 11.31 -26.01
C THR A 565 -20.62 12.20 -24.83
N GLU A 566 -20.77 13.48 -25.08
CA GLU A 566 -21.14 14.45 -24.08
C GLU A 566 -22.32 15.31 -24.55
N ASN A 567 -23.20 15.68 -23.62
CA ASN A 567 -24.31 16.57 -23.84
C ASN A 567 -24.42 17.59 -22.71
N TRP A 568 -24.57 18.86 -23.05
CA TRP A 568 -24.79 19.96 -22.13
C TRP A 568 -26.11 20.65 -22.45
N ASP A 569 -26.99 20.75 -21.45
CA ASP A 569 -28.22 21.52 -21.51
C ASP A 569 -28.03 22.85 -20.76
N GLU A 570 -27.91 23.93 -21.50
CA GLU A 570 -27.71 25.27 -20.97
C GLU A 570 -28.90 25.81 -20.14
N ASN A 571 -30.12 25.31 -20.39
CA ASN A 571 -31.29 25.74 -19.67
C ASN A 571 -31.43 25.10 -18.30
N THR A 572 -31.05 23.84 -18.20
CA THR A 572 -31.18 23.05 -16.97
C THR A 572 -29.85 22.89 -16.23
N HIS A 573 -28.75 23.31 -16.83
CA HIS A 573 -27.39 23.11 -16.33
C HIS A 573 -27.12 21.63 -16.00
N VAL A 574 -27.55 20.75 -16.88
CA VAL A 574 -27.31 19.31 -16.79
C VAL A 574 -26.24 18.92 -17.81
N TYR A 575 -25.19 18.28 -17.30
CA TYR A 575 -24.11 17.73 -18.12
C TYR A 575 -24.13 16.22 -18.08
N THR A 576 -24.29 15.57 -19.22
CA THR A 576 -24.32 14.13 -19.34
C THR A 576 -23.15 13.64 -20.17
N ILE A 577 -22.45 12.66 -19.65
CA ILE A 577 -21.35 11.95 -20.29
C ILE A 577 -21.76 10.48 -20.41
N THR A 578 -21.72 9.94 -21.62
CA THR A 578 -21.98 8.52 -21.87
C THR A 578 -20.72 7.87 -22.35
N VAL A 579 -20.21 6.93 -21.60
CA VAL A 579 -18.97 6.19 -21.88
C VAL A 579 -19.32 4.77 -22.24
N ASN A 580 -18.96 4.34 -23.43
CA ASN A 580 -19.07 2.95 -23.86
C ASN A 580 -17.68 2.33 -23.77
N HIS A 581 -17.47 1.40 -22.84
CA HIS A 581 -16.13 0.89 -22.53
C HIS A 581 -16.10 -0.59 -22.14
N ASN A 582 -14.95 -1.20 -22.30
CA ASN A 582 -14.56 -2.45 -21.65
C ASN A 582 -13.15 -2.25 -21.05
N GLY A 583 -13.07 -1.98 -19.78
CA GLY A 583 -11.84 -1.71 -19.07
C GLY A 583 -11.84 -0.37 -18.37
N MET A 584 -10.65 0.05 -18.01
CA MET A 584 -10.45 1.25 -17.22
C MET A 584 -10.52 2.50 -18.08
N VAL A 585 -11.25 3.47 -17.58
CA VAL A 585 -11.35 4.83 -18.13
C VAL A 585 -11.20 5.84 -17.00
N GLU A 586 -10.36 6.81 -17.21
CA GLU A 586 -10.16 7.91 -16.28
C GLU A 586 -10.68 9.20 -16.85
N MET A 587 -11.31 9.98 -16.01
CA MET A 587 -11.86 11.28 -16.38
C MET A 587 -11.46 12.34 -15.37
N SER A 588 -11.08 13.48 -15.87
CA SER A 588 -11.02 14.73 -15.11
C SER A 588 -12.07 15.69 -15.68
N ILE A 589 -13.03 16.06 -14.86
CA ILE A 589 -14.11 16.97 -15.26
C ILE A 589 -13.88 18.29 -14.52
N ASN A 590 -13.52 19.33 -15.29
CA ASN A 590 -13.41 20.67 -14.75
C ASN A 590 -14.79 21.30 -14.63
N THR A 591 -15.14 21.73 -13.44
CA THR A 591 -16.43 22.33 -13.09
C THR A 591 -16.34 23.83 -12.80
N GLU A 592 -15.22 24.50 -13.08
CA GLU A 592 -15.06 25.95 -12.89
C GLU A 592 -15.85 26.81 -13.92
N GLY A 593 -16.12 26.27 -15.12
CA GLY A 593 -16.68 27.03 -16.23
C GLY A 593 -15.64 27.53 -17.23
N THR A 594 -16.01 28.39 -18.18
CA THR A 594 -15.16 28.77 -19.30
C THR A 594 -13.92 29.56 -18.89
N GLY A 595 -12.77 29.06 -19.18
CA GLY A 595 -11.48 29.73 -19.21
C GLY A 595 -10.51 28.90 -20.03
N PRO A 596 -9.30 29.39 -20.36
CA PRO A 596 -8.27 28.50 -20.90
C PRO A 596 -7.96 27.46 -19.81
N VAL A 597 -8.50 26.28 -20.01
CA VAL A 597 -8.42 25.21 -19.06
C VAL A 597 -7.04 24.61 -19.14
N SER A 598 -6.21 24.88 -18.13
CA SER A 598 -5.21 23.91 -17.78
C SER A 598 -5.97 22.76 -17.12
N PHE A 599 -6.31 21.74 -17.91
CA PHE A 599 -6.78 20.52 -17.31
C PHE A 599 -5.72 20.06 -16.32
N PRO A 600 -6.06 19.90 -15.02
CA PRO A 600 -5.25 18.99 -14.24
C PRO A 600 -5.31 17.68 -15.02
N THR A 601 -4.17 17.17 -15.41
CA THR A 601 -4.07 15.87 -16.05
C THR A 601 -4.80 14.87 -15.16
N PRO A 602 -5.55 13.88 -15.72
CA PRO A 602 -6.13 12.79 -14.91
C PRO A 602 -4.99 11.96 -14.37
N ASP A 603 -4.49 12.31 -13.23
CA ASP A 603 -3.14 11.93 -12.88
C ASP A 603 -3.05 11.07 -11.64
N LYS A 604 -4.15 10.86 -10.91
CA LYS A 604 -3.99 10.15 -9.65
C LYS A 604 -4.35 8.66 -9.70
N PHE A 605 -5.04 8.22 -10.70
CA PHE A 605 -5.46 6.81 -10.76
C PHE A 605 -4.51 5.92 -11.55
N ASN A 606 -3.75 6.52 -12.47
CA ASN A 606 -2.82 5.77 -13.33
C ASN A 606 -1.37 6.27 -13.29
N ASP A 607 -1.14 7.53 -12.97
CA ASP A 607 0.11 8.19 -13.30
C ASP A 607 0.94 8.64 -12.10
N GLY A 608 0.46 8.47 -10.88
CA GLY A 608 1.16 8.95 -9.68
C GLY A 608 2.61 8.50 -9.60
N ASN A 609 2.91 7.38 -10.25
CA ASN A 609 4.25 6.81 -10.34
C ASN A 609 4.62 6.33 -11.75
N LEU A 610 3.92 6.77 -12.80
CA LEU A 610 4.36 6.49 -14.16
C LEU A 610 5.55 7.37 -14.50
N ASN A 611 6.65 6.72 -14.81
CA ASN A 611 7.81 7.39 -15.40
C ASN A 611 7.43 7.94 -16.79
N ILE A 612 7.07 9.24 -16.85
CA ILE A 612 6.67 9.88 -18.13
C ILE A 612 7.83 10.06 -19.10
N ALA A 613 9.07 9.82 -18.66
CA ALA A 613 10.24 9.77 -19.51
C ALA A 613 10.47 8.40 -20.16
N TYR A 614 9.79 7.35 -19.67
CA TYR A 614 9.98 5.99 -20.18
C TYR A 614 9.80 5.90 -21.69
N ALA A 615 10.80 5.32 -22.38
CA ALA A 615 10.86 5.16 -23.83
C ALA A 615 10.65 6.46 -24.64
N LYS A 616 10.90 7.64 -24.05
CA LYS A 616 10.88 8.93 -24.77
C LYS A 616 12.18 9.16 -25.53
N PRO A 617 12.14 9.93 -26.61
CA PRO A 617 13.35 10.26 -27.37
C PRO A 617 14.37 11.00 -26.52
N THR A 618 15.59 10.56 -26.58
CA THR A 618 16.70 11.14 -25.84
C THR A 618 17.83 11.59 -26.78
N THR A 619 18.62 12.51 -26.27
CA THR A 619 19.86 12.97 -26.90
C THR A 619 20.93 13.20 -25.84
N GLN A 620 22.18 13.14 -26.22
CA GLN A 620 23.30 13.51 -25.35
C GLN A 620 24.40 14.20 -26.13
N SER A 621 25.33 14.86 -25.44
CA SER A 621 26.37 15.66 -26.04
C SER A 621 27.27 14.87 -27.02
N SER A 622 27.48 13.60 -26.71
CA SER A 622 28.23 12.65 -27.55
C SER A 622 27.90 11.22 -27.10
N VAL A 623 28.32 10.23 -27.90
CA VAL A 623 28.24 8.80 -27.49
C VAL A 623 29.66 8.23 -27.48
N ASP A 624 30.02 7.53 -26.41
CA ASP A 624 31.24 6.75 -26.28
C ASP A 624 30.94 5.36 -25.72
N TYR A 625 31.81 4.40 -25.98
CA TYR A 625 31.69 3.00 -25.57
C TYR A 625 30.30 2.40 -25.84
N ASN A 626 29.62 2.80 -26.94
CA ASN A 626 28.24 2.41 -27.24
C ASN A 626 27.21 2.73 -26.14
N GLY A 627 27.48 3.68 -25.25
CA GLY A 627 26.56 4.14 -24.20
C GLY A 627 25.44 5.01 -24.77
N ASP A 628 24.44 4.37 -25.40
CA ASP A 628 23.31 5.01 -26.07
C ASP A 628 22.47 5.84 -25.10
N PRO A 629 22.03 7.07 -25.46
CA PRO A 629 21.23 7.92 -24.58
C PRO A 629 19.88 7.30 -24.16
N ASN A 630 19.29 6.42 -24.97
CA ASN A 630 18.01 5.78 -24.63
C ASN A 630 18.08 4.81 -23.45
N ARG A 631 19.28 4.37 -23.06
CA ARG A 631 19.47 3.52 -21.89
C ARG A 631 19.04 4.19 -20.59
N ALA A 632 19.02 5.52 -20.54
CA ALA A 632 18.59 6.24 -19.34
C ALA A 632 17.06 6.46 -19.26
N VAL A 633 16.29 5.85 -20.15
CA VAL A 633 14.81 5.89 -20.14
C VAL A 633 14.20 4.54 -20.54
N ASP A 634 14.94 3.46 -20.42
CA ASP A 634 14.49 2.12 -20.80
C ASP A 634 13.84 1.32 -19.64
N GLY A 635 13.79 1.90 -18.45
CA GLY A 635 13.25 1.30 -17.23
C GLY A 635 14.26 0.42 -16.47
N ASN A 636 15.51 0.35 -16.92
CA ASN A 636 16.56 -0.48 -16.35
C ASN A 636 17.51 0.34 -15.46
N ARG A 637 17.29 0.34 -14.16
CA ARG A 637 18.09 1.05 -13.17
C ARG A 637 19.45 0.42 -12.85
N ASN A 638 19.82 -0.67 -13.53
CA ASN A 638 21.08 -1.36 -13.29
C ASN A 638 22.27 -0.44 -13.63
N GLY A 639 22.99 0.03 -12.63
CA GLY A 639 24.13 0.93 -12.78
C GLY A 639 25.42 0.27 -13.31
N ASN A 640 25.42 -1.02 -13.60
CA ASN A 640 26.59 -1.72 -14.14
C ASN A 640 26.68 -1.51 -15.67
N PHE A 641 27.68 -0.77 -16.12
CA PHE A 641 27.90 -0.46 -17.51
C PHE A 641 28.03 -1.70 -18.40
N ASN A 642 28.65 -2.76 -17.89
CA ASN A 642 28.85 -4.00 -18.63
C ASN A 642 27.54 -4.78 -18.86
N SER A 643 26.46 -4.43 -18.14
CA SER A 643 25.12 -4.96 -18.37
C SER A 643 24.40 -4.27 -19.54
N GLY A 644 25.01 -3.31 -20.20
CA GLY A 644 24.42 -2.58 -21.31
C GLY A 644 23.32 -1.59 -20.93
N SER A 645 23.22 -1.21 -19.66
CA SER A 645 22.14 -0.40 -19.08
C SER A 645 22.52 1.06 -18.83
N VAL A 646 23.74 1.45 -19.03
CA VAL A 646 24.26 2.78 -18.68
C VAL A 646 24.60 3.59 -19.91
N THR A 647 24.20 4.87 -19.94
CA THR A 647 24.65 5.82 -20.99
C THR A 647 26.12 6.20 -20.81
N HIS A 648 26.77 6.69 -21.84
CA HIS A 648 28.12 7.19 -21.73
C HIS A 648 28.44 8.26 -22.78
N THR A 649 28.79 9.46 -22.35
CA THR A 649 29.33 10.49 -23.23
C THR A 649 30.85 10.44 -23.30
N ARG A 650 31.44 11.14 -24.25
CA ARG A 650 32.87 11.51 -24.16
C ARG A 650 33.07 12.54 -23.07
N ALA A 651 34.32 12.88 -22.79
CA ALA A 651 34.69 13.96 -21.88
C ALA A 651 34.42 15.34 -22.55
N ASP A 652 33.15 15.67 -22.75
CA ASP A 652 32.75 16.90 -23.45
C ASP A 652 32.88 18.13 -22.53
N ASN A 653 32.63 19.30 -23.07
CA ASN A 653 32.70 20.55 -22.33
C ASN A 653 31.49 21.45 -22.67
N PRO A 654 30.39 21.32 -21.94
CA PRO A 654 30.04 20.33 -20.88
C PRO A 654 29.45 19.03 -21.47
N SER A 655 29.54 17.94 -20.71
CA SER A 655 28.79 16.72 -21.00
C SER A 655 27.35 16.89 -20.53
N TRP A 656 26.38 16.43 -21.33
CA TRP A 656 24.96 16.53 -21.00
C TRP A 656 24.15 15.39 -21.65
N TRP A 657 22.98 15.12 -21.04
CA TRP A 657 21.94 14.23 -21.53
C TRP A 657 20.58 14.93 -21.45
N GLU A 658 19.64 14.61 -22.34
CA GLU A 658 18.34 15.26 -22.39
C GLU A 658 17.26 14.31 -22.94
N VAL A 659 16.05 14.37 -22.36
CA VAL A 659 14.84 13.70 -22.84
C VAL A 659 13.79 14.70 -23.33
N ASP A 660 13.10 14.39 -24.44
CA ASP A 660 11.94 15.10 -24.97
C ASP A 660 10.64 14.36 -24.61
N LEU A 661 9.84 14.87 -23.69
CA LEU A 661 8.55 14.29 -23.31
C LEU A 661 7.50 14.35 -24.43
N LYS A 662 7.82 15.00 -25.58
CA LYS A 662 6.97 15.20 -26.76
C LYS A 662 5.86 16.22 -26.59
N LYS A 663 5.49 16.58 -25.42
CA LYS A 663 4.49 17.58 -25.06
C LYS A 663 4.89 18.28 -23.76
N MET A 664 4.27 19.43 -23.50
CA MET A 664 4.32 20.00 -22.16
C MET A 664 3.64 19.05 -21.19
N ASP A 665 4.31 18.73 -20.11
CA ASP A 665 3.76 17.90 -19.04
C ASP A 665 4.14 18.49 -17.69
N LYS A 666 3.46 18.10 -16.63
CA LYS A 666 3.84 18.45 -15.28
C LYS A 666 5.04 17.59 -14.84
N VAL A 667 6.04 18.21 -14.29
CA VAL A 667 7.20 17.56 -13.71
C VAL A 667 7.23 17.87 -12.22
N GLY A 668 6.83 16.90 -11.42
CA GLY A 668 6.86 16.98 -9.97
C GLY A 668 8.19 16.46 -9.43
N LEU A 669 8.59 15.26 -9.82
CA LEU A 669 9.79 14.59 -9.35
C LEU A 669 10.65 14.11 -10.51
N VAL A 670 11.96 14.32 -10.42
CA VAL A 670 12.96 13.71 -11.31
C VAL A 670 13.91 12.87 -10.46
N LYS A 671 14.01 11.57 -10.78
CA LYS A 671 14.97 10.66 -10.16
C LYS A 671 16.07 10.34 -11.15
N ILE A 672 17.30 10.38 -10.69
CA ILE A 672 18.48 10.11 -11.49
C ILE A 672 19.25 8.97 -10.84
N TYR A 673 19.54 7.93 -11.61
CA TYR A 673 20.30 6.77 -11.16
C TYR A 673 21.70 6.80 -11.77
N ASN A 674 22.68 6.62 -10.90
CA ASN A 674 24.08 6.68 -11.25
C ASN A 674 24.60 5.35 -11.80
N ARG A 675 25.68 5.41 -12.49
CA ARG A 675 26.57 4.26 -12.72
C ARG A 675 27.11 3.74 -11.39
N THR A 676 27.17 2.43 -11.18
CA THR A 676 27.57 1.84 -9.87
C THR A 676 28.81 0.95 -9.92
N ASP A 677 29.23 0.48 -11.10
CA ASP A 677 30.37 -0.45 -11.27
C ASP A 677 31.73 0.24 -11.25
N ALA A 678 31.81 1.49 -11.73
CA ALA A 678 33.06 2.24 -11.78
C ALA A 678 32.80 3.75 -11.89
N GLU A 679 33.76 4.56 -11.42
CA GLU A 679 33.77 6.02 -11.62
C GLU A 679 32.48 6.72 -11.17
N THR A 680 31.88 6.27 -10.07
CA THR A 680 30.61 6.76 -9.54
C THR A 680 30.64 8.25 -9.21
N GLN A 681 31.80 8.79 -8.86
CA GLN A 681 32.04 10.20 -8.54
C GLN A 681 31.89 11.15 -9.76
N ARG A 682 31.83 10.62 -11.00
CA ARG A 682 31.65 11.46 -12.20
C ARG A 682 30.30 12.15 -12.23
N LEU A 683 29.26 11.54 -11.64
CA LEU A 683 27.96 12.18 -11.51
C LEU A 683 27.94 13.07 -10.26
N SER A 684 28.65 14.14 -10.33
CA SER A 684 28.75 15.19 -9.31
C SER A 684 28.82 16.56 -9.96
N ASN A 685 28.46 17.62 -9.24
CA ASN A 685 28.44 18.98 -9.72
C ASN A 685 27.67 19.11 -11.05
N PHE A 686 26.39 18.80 -11.01
CA PHE A 686 25.53 18.83 -12.20
C PHE A 686 24.20 19.55 -11.97
N ASP A 687 23.66 20.09 -13.03
CA ASP A 687 22.33 20.70 -13.04
C ASP A 687 21.30 19.77 -13.71
N VAL A 688 20.09 19.73 -13.14
CA VAL A 688 18.90 19.18 -13.80
C VAL A 688 18.00 20.37 -14.17
N ILE A 689 17.77 20.54 -15.47
CA ILE A 689 17.14 21.72 -16.02
C ILE A 689 15.88 21.33 -16.78
N LEU A 690 14.79 21.99 -16.48
CA LEU A 690 13.51 21.85 -17.17
C LEU A 690 13.35 22.96 -18.19
N TYR A 691 12.91 22.62 -19.42
CA TYR A 691 12.62 23.59 -20.47
C TYR A 691 11.18 23.44 -20.97
N ASP A 692 10.58 24.56 -21.38
CA ASP A 692 9.28 24.60 -22.05
C ASP A 692 9.36 24.18 -23.54
N ASN A 693 8.23 24.29 -24.28
CA ASN A 693 8.20 24.01 -25.73
C ASN A 693 9.12 24.89 -26.54
N ASN A 694 9.42 26.10 -26.07
CA ASN A 694 10.25 27.10 -26.74
C ASN A 694 11.71 27.05 -26.29
N ARG A 695 12.10 26.05 -25.49
CA ARG A 695 13.44 25.94 -24.92
C ARG A 695 13.80 27.03 -23.91
N ASN A 696 12.83 27.70 -23.33
CA ASN A 696 13.09 28.58 -22.19
C ASN A 696 13.25 27.73 -20.93
N GLU A 697 14.22 28.05 -20.07
CA GLU A 697 14.41 27.41 -18.77
C GLU A 697 13.23 27.78 -17.84
N VAL A 698 12.52 26.79 -17.34
CA VAL A 698 11.36 26.98 -16.45
C VAL A 698 11.66 26.60 -15.00
N ALA A 699 12.66 25.73 -14.78
CA ALA A 699 13.17 25.41 -13.48
C ALA A 699 14.54 24.73 -13.60
N LYS A 700 15.33 24.86 -12.53
CA LYS A 700 16.64 24.20 -12.44
C LYS A 700 16.92 23.79 -11.01
N LYS A 701 17.59 22.65 -10.85
CA LYS A 701 18.11 22.17 -9.59
C LYS A 701 19.55 21.76 -9.75
N HIS A 702 20.36 22.12 -8.76
CA HIS A 702 21.78 21.81 -8.73
C HIS A 702 22.07 20.67 -7.74
N VAL A 703 22.95 19.75 -8.10
CA VAL A 703 23.42 18.65 -7.25
C VAL A 703 24.94 18.73 -7.15
N ASN A 704 25.45 19.06 -5.99
CA ASN A 704 26.89 19.18 -5.74
C ASN A 704 27.59 17.82 -5.76
N ASN A 705 27.09 16.87 -4.96
CA ASN A 705 27.61 15.51 -4.87
C ASN A 705 26.45 14.52 -4.75
N LEU A 706 26.51 13.46 -5.52
CA LEU A 706 25.56 12.37 -5.34
C LEU A 706 26.06 11.43 -4.23
N SER A 707 25.36 11.41 -3.10
CA SER A 707 25.68 10.59 -1.93
C SER A 707 25.04 9.21 -1.98
N GLY A 708 25.12 8.52 -3.12
CA GLY A 708 24.48 7.20 -3.26
C GLY A 708 24.32 6.78 -4.71
N GLU A 709 23.45 5.78 -4.92
CA GLU A 709 23.17 5.25 -6.26
C GLU A 709 22.15 6.10 -7.03
N SER A 710 21.40 6.96 -6.37
CA SER A 710 20.38 7.81 -7.02
C SER A 710 20.09 9.07 -6.23
N VAL A 711 19.53 10.07 -6.90
CA VAL A 711 19.00 11.30 -6.33
C VAL A 711 17.57 11.55 -6.80
N SER A 712 16.74 12.10 -5.90
CA SER A 712 15.37 12.54 -6.19
C SER A 712 15.26 14.05 -6.06
N LEU A 713 14.77 14.71 -7.10
CA LEU A 713 14.67 16.17 -7.20
C LEU A 713 13.21 16.59 -7.39
N ASP A 714 12.64 17.27 -6.40
CA ASP A 714 11.27 17.77 -6.43
C ASP A 714 11.17 19.11 -7.15
N PHE A 715 10.52 19.14 -8.27
CA PHE A 715 10.28 20.33 -9.09
C PHE A 715 8.92 21.01 -8.83
N LYS A 716 8.15 20.51 -7.86
CA LYS A 716 6.86 21.10 -7.46
C LYS A 716 5.90 21.29 -8.62
N GLU A 717 5.78 20.27 -9.46
CA GLU A 717 4.84 20.18 -10.59
C GLU A 717 5.01 21.30 -11.63
N LYS A 718 6.24 21.64 -11.98
CA LYS A 718 6.52 22.62 -13.05
C LYS A 718 6.14 22.05 -14.42
N GLY A 719 5.54 22.89 -15.27
CA GLY A 719 5.27 22.54 -16.66
C GLY A 719 6.55 22.54 -17.50
N ALA A 720 6.91 21.38 -18.05
CA ALA A 720 8.10 21.26 -18.90
C ALA A 720 7.88 20.26 -20.04
N ARG A 721 8.67 20.35 -21.07
CA ARG A 721 8.75 19.36 -22.18
C ARG A 721 10.09 18.67 -22.23
N TYR A 722 11.19 19.37 -21.94
CA TYR A 722 12.53 18.80 -22.01
C TYR A 722 13.16 18.80 -20.62
N ILE A 723 13.78 17.69 -20.28
CA ILE A 723 14.55 17.54 -19.04
C ILE A 723 15.99 17.27 -19.40
N LYS A 724 16.91 18.10 -18.94
CA LYS A 724 18.34 18.01 -19.23
C LYS A 724 19.14 17.78 -17.98
N VAL A 725 20.02 16.82 -18.00
CA VAL A 725 21.08 16.60 -17.01
C VAL A 725 22.40 17.11 -17.60
N LYS A 726 23.06 18.05 -16.93
CA LYS A 726 24.25 18.71 -17.44
C LYS A 726 25.33 18.78 -16.39
N LEU A 727 26.48 18.19 -16.65
CA LEU A 727 27.67 18.36 -15.80
C LEU A 727 28.19 19.79 -15.89
N LEU A 728 28.57 20.36 -14.76
CA LEU A 728 29.24 21.67 -14.70
C LEU A 728 30.77 21.52 -14.70
N THR A 729 31.28 20.34 -14.43
CA THR A 729 32.71 20.04 -14.52
C THR A 729 33.09 19.70 -15.95
N SER A 730 34.02 20.43 -16.52
CA SER A 730 34.52 20.24 -17.89
C SER A 730 35.43 19.02 -18.02
N GLY A 731 35.34 18.33 -19.17
CA GLY A 731 36.23 17.22 -19.47
C GLY A 731 35.94 15.94 -18.69
N VAL A 732 34.71 15.79 -18.18
CA VAL A 732 34.22 14.61 -17.45
C VAL A 732 33.10 13.94 -18.26
N PRO A 733 33.17 12.62 -18.53
CA PRO A 733 32.09 11.89 -19.16
C PRO A 733 30.85 11.82 -18.26
N LEU A 734 29.67 11.99 -18.83
CA LEU A 734 28.40 11.76 -18.13
C LEU A 734 27.96 10.30 -18.37
N SER A 735 27.60 9.62 -17.29
CA SER A 735 27.05 8.25 -17.32
C SER A 735 25.82 8.20 -16.44
N LEU A 736 24.69 7.74 -16.98
CA LEU A 736 23.41 7.62 -16.30
C LEU A 736 22.88 6.20 -16.48
N ALA A 737 22.46 5.57 -15.41
CA ALA A 737 21.75 4.28 -15.49
C ALA A 737 20.28 4.50 -15.86
N GLU A 738 19.58 5.45 -15.20
CA GLU A 738 18.19 5.76 -15.51
C GLU A 738 17.86 7.19 -15.09
N VAL A 739 16.92 7.80 -15.81
CA VAL A 739 16.28 9.07 -15.46
C VAL A 739 14.78 8.87 -15.50
N GLU A 740 14.16 8.95 -14.35
CA GLU A 740 12.72 8.83 -14.22
C GLU A 740 12.09 10.20 -13.95
N VAL A 741 10.98 10.46 -14.58
CA VAL A 741 10.25 11.72 -14.44
C VAL A 741 8.82 11.40 -14.05
N PHE A 742 8.37 11.99 -12.94
CA PHE A 742 7.03 11.79 -12.41
C PHE A 742 6.27 13.11 -12.37
N ARG A 743 4.96 13.04 -12.52
CA ARG A 743 4.11 14.23 -12.51
C ARG A 743 3.91 14.81 -11.12
N GLU A 744 3.83 13.92 -10.12
CA GLU A 744 3.65 14.32 -8.73
C GLU A 744 4.97 14.55 -8.02
N SER A 745 4.96 15.54 -7.14
CA SER A 745 5.97 15.70 -6.11
C SER A 745 5.80 14.58 -5.08
N ASP A 746 6.88 13.99 -4.62
CA ASP A 746 6.82 12.99 -3.54
C ASP A 746 6.65 13.63 -2.15
N GLY A 747 6.52 14.96 -2.11
CA GLY A 747 6.46 15.71 -0.85
C GLY A 747 7.76 15.71 -0.04
N LYS A 748 8.80 15.02 -0.54
CA LYS A 748 10.13 15.03 0.05
C LYS A 748 10.88 16.26 -0.45
N GLN A 749 11.67 16.84 0.40
CA GLN A 749 12.53 17.96 0.01
C GLN A 749 13.55 17.48 -1.02
N SER A 750 13.74 18.27 -2.08
CA SER A 750 14.82 18.03 -3.04
C SER A 750 16.18 18.28 -2.39
N GLU A 751 17.24 17.68 -2.94
CA GLU A 751 18.61 17.99 -2.50
C GLU A 751 18.95 19.49 -2.59
N GLU A 752 18.31 20.25 -3.44
CA GLU A 752 18.47 21.71 -3.49
C GLU A 752 17.71 22.43 -2.36
N ASP A 753 16.58 21.89 -1.92
CA ASP A 753 15.93 22.32 -0.67
C ASP A 753 16.72 21.77 0.54
N ILE A 754 17.40 20.62 0.40
CA ILE A 754 18.40 20.08 1.33
C ILE A 754 19.69 20.93 1.28
N ASP A 755 20.18 21.40 0.13
CA ASP A 755 21.33 22.32 0.02
C ASP A 755 21.03 23.76 0.48
N LYS A 756 19.79 24.20 0.41
CA LYS A 756 19.35 25.43 1.12
C LYS A 756 19.14 25.22 2.62
N ILE A 757 18.97 23.96 3.02
CA ILE A 757 18.92 23.49 4.41
C ILE A 757 20.28 22.94 4.82
N THR A 758 21.12 22.47 3.87
CA THR A 758 22.49 21.91 4.04
C THR A 758 23.64 22.84 3.70
N GLU A 759 23.46 24.09 3.73
CA GLU A 759 24.12 24.65 4.88
C GLU A 759 23.23 24.20 6.05
N ASP A 760 23.49 23.03 6.62
CA ASP A 760 23.24 22.76 8.04
C ASP A 760 23.95 23.87 8.78
N LYS A 761 23.31 25.02 8.78
CA LYS A 761 23.67 26.11 9.65
C LYS A 761 23.33 25.57 11.00
N VAL A 762 24.34 24.99 11.64
CA VAL A 762 24.25 24.60 13.03
C VAL A 762 23.84 25.86 13.75
N VAL A 763 22.54 26.06 13.90
CA VAL A 763 21.95 27.28 14.45
C VAL A 763 22.32 27.46 15.92
N SER A 764 22.86 26.42 16.55
CA SER A 764 23.39 26.42 17.91
C SER A 764 24.87 26.90 18.04
N THR A 765 25.66 26.91 16.96
CA THR A 765 27.10 27.22 17.04
C THR A 765 27.32 28.64 17.58
N ASN A 766 28.15 28.73 18.64
CA ASN A 766 28.51 29.98 19.36
C ASN A 766 27.28 30.74 19.93
N LYS A 767 26.16 30.06 20.12
CA LYS A 767 24.98 30.61 20.79
C LYS A 767 25.14 30.62 22.31
N VAL A 768 24.33 31.40 22.98
CA VAL A 768 24.37 31.49 24.44
C VAL A 768 23.87 30.18 25.04
N ALA A 769 24.77 29.46 25.72
CA ALA A 769 24.44 28.21 26.39
C ALA A 769 24.55 28.33 27.90
N THR A 770 23.69 27.63 28.61
CA THR A 770 23.69 27.58 30.09
C THR A 770 23.52 26.13 30.54
N GLN A 771 23.88 25.85 31.76
CA GLN A 771 23.75 24.52 32.36
C GLN A 771 23.47 24.62 33.86
N SER A 772 22.96 23.54 34.46
CA SER A 772 22.56 23.52 35.89
C SER A 772 23.67 23.86 36.84
N SER A 773 24.91 23.52 36.52
CA SER A 773 26.12 23.84 37.29
C SER A 773 27.34 23.61 36.40
N THR A 774 28.48 24.10 36.81
CA THR A 774 29.75 23.85 36.12
C THR A 774 30.76 23.17 37.07
N ASN A 775 31.43 22.13 36.57
CA ASN A 775 32.50 21.44 37.28
C ASN A 775 33.70 21.23 36.35
N TYR A 776 34.89 21.19 36.93
CA TYR A 776 36.14 20.91 36.21
C TYR A 776 36.32 21.75 34.93
N GLU A 777 35.92 23.02 34.94
CA GLU A 777 36.03 23.97 33.82
C GLU A 777 35.23 23.62 32.57
N GLY A 778 34.37 22.56 32.62
CA GLY A 778 33.49 22.13 31.55
C GLY A 778 32.26 23.06 31.38
N VAL A 779 32.48 24.29 30.87
CA VAL A 779 31.46 25.33 30.73
C VAL A 779 30.43 24.97 29.62
N ALA A 780 29.20 25.47 29.73
CA ALA A 780 28.13 25.19 28.82
C ALA A 780 28.42 25.50 27.35
N ALA A 781 29.22 26.51 27.07
CA ALA A 781 29.57 26.94 25.73
C ALA A 781 30.38 25.89 24.93
N LEU A 782 31.07 24.96 25.57
CA LEU A 782 31.83 23.90 24.91
C LEU A 782 30.95 22.95 24.10
N ALA A 783 29.65 22.89 24.39
CA ALA A 783 28.71 22.05 23.60
C ALA A 783 28.20 22.74 22.34
N VAL A 784 28.57 24.00 22.08
CA VAL A 784 28.12 24.78 20.91
C VAL A 784 29.25 25.55 20.25
N ASP A 785 30.53 25.21 20.54
CA ASP A 785 31.70 25.82 19.96
C ASP A 785 32.09 25.29 18.58
N GLY A 786 31.38 24.25 18.10
CA GLY A 786 31.64 23.56 16.84
C GLY A 786 32.68 22.42 16.93
N ASN A 787 33.30 22.22 18.10
CA ASN A 787 34.25 21.13 18.34
C ASN A 787 33.48 19.86 18.76
N LYS A 788 33.64 18.79 18.01
CA LYS A 788 32.97 17.49 18.24
C LYS A 788 33.85 16.46 18.93
N ASP A 789 35.02 16.86 19.39
CA ASP A 789 35.91 16.00 20.09
C ASP A 789 35.34 15.66 21.48
N GLY A 790 35.09 14.37 21.71
CA GLY A 790 34.54 13.89 22.97
C GLY A 790 35.57 13.65 24.09
N ASP A 791 36.84 13.94 23.89
CA ASP A 791 37.85 13.79 24.92
C ASP A 791 37.85 15.02 25.84
N TYR A 792 37.53 14.80 27.10
CA TYR A 792 37.48 15.87 28.10
C TYR A 792 38.87 16.53 28.32
N GLY A 793 39.96 15.77 28.19
CA GLY A 793 41.32 16.27 28.33
C GLY A 793 41.69 17.32 27.28
N HIS A 794 40.94 17.41 26.18
CA HIS A 794 41.10 18.42 25.15
C HIS A 794 40.24 19.68 25.34
N HIS A 795 39.62 19.82 26.51
CA HIS A 795 38.73 20.94 26.84
C HIS A 795 37.55 21.16 25.89
N SER A 796 36.97 20.09 25.36
CA SER A 796 35.92 20.09 24.35
C SER A 796 34.55 19.64 24.89
N VAL A 797 34.47 19.23 26.16
CA VAL A 797 33.28 18.59 26.75
C VAL A 797 32.74 19.43 27.91
N THR A 798 31.43 19.67 27.93
CA THR A 798 30.74 20.31 29.07
C THR A 798 30.70 19.36 30.27
N HIS A 799 30.70 19.92 31.51
CA HIS A 799 30.60 19.10 32.69
C HIS A 799 29.82 19.82 33.80
N THR A 800 28.72 19.26 34.22
CA THR A 800 27.95 19.68 35.40
C THR A 800 28.51 19.01 36.65
N LYS A 801 28.12 19.50 37.83
CA LYS A 801 28.26 18.75 39.09
C LYS A 801 27.26 17.58 39.06
N ALA A 802 27.29 16.74 40.09
CA ALA A 802 26.30 15.69 40.26
C ALA A 802 24.95 16.25 40.76
N ASP A 803 24.32 17.07 39.92
CA ASP A 803 23.02 17.66 40.24
C ASP A 803 21.92 16.59 40.16
N SER A 804 20.88 16.72 40.98
CA SER A 804 19.74 15.75 40.97
C SER A 804 18.96 15.74 39.66
N ASN A 805 19.00 16.84 38.91
CA ASN A 805 18.41 16.97 37.57
C ASN A 805 19.39 17.86 36.77
N ALA A 806 20.50 17.30 36.36
CA ALA A 806 21.47 18.02 35.56
C ALA A 806 20.87 18.38 34.20
N TRP A 807 21.04 19.62 33.76
CA TRP A 807 20.56 20.10 32.48
C TRP A 807 21.57 20.99 31.79
N TRP A 808 21.47 21.05 30.46
CA TRP A 808 22.13 21.98 29.59
C TRP A 808 21.11 22.60 28.64
N GLN A 809 21.27 23.86 28.28
CA GLN A 809 20.33 24.61 27.44
C GLN A 809 21.07 25.58 26.54
N VAL A 810 20.57 25.74 25.30
CA VAL A 810 21.05 26.79 24.38
C VAL A 810 19.89 27.67 23.95
N ASP A 811 20.11 28.98 23.94
CA ASP A 811 19.20 29.97 23.35
C ASP A 811 19.62 30.23 21.90
N LEU A 812 18.78 29.85 20.95
CA LEU A 812 19.07 30.05 19.52
C LEU A 812 18.96 31.53 19.09
N GLY A 813 18.44 32.41 19.95
CA GLY A 813 18.35 33.84 19.73
C GLY A 813 17.15 34.29 18.89
N GLU A 814 16.59 33.42 18.08
CA GLU A 814 15.39 33.64 17.27
C GLU A 814 14.66 32.33 17.04
N GLU A 815 13.47 32.38 16.42
CA GLU A 815 12.68 31.20 16.13
C GLU A 815 13.19 30.50 14.88
N PHE A 816 13.55 29.21 15.01
CA PHE A 816 13.97 28.34 13.92
C PHE A 816 13.05 27.16 13.76
N THR A 817 12.87 26.67 12.52
CA THR A 817 12.39 25.32 12.29
C THR A 817 13.57 24.37 12.43
N VAL A 818 13.60 23.61 13.52
CA VAL A 818 14.67 22.65 13.78
C VAL A 818 14.28 21.30 13.22
N SER A 819 15.06 20.80 12.27
CA SER A 819 14.83 19.50 11.62
C SER A 819 15.59 18.36 12.30
N LYS A 820 16.72 18.68 12.95
CA LYS A 820 17.59 17.66 13.56
C LYS A 820 18.38 18.24 14.74
N VAL A 821 18.60 17.40 15.73
CA VAL A 821 19.54 17.69 16.84
C VAL A 821 20.55 16.56 16.91
N ASP A 822 21.83 16.87 16.76
CA ASP A 822 22.94 15.95 16.97
C ASP A 822 23.60 16.23 18.32
N ILE A 823 23.69 15.23 19.17
CA ILE A 823 24.31 15.29 20.47
C ILE A 823 25.56 14.38 20.49
N TYR A 824 26.69 14.96 20.73
CA TYR A 824 27.99 14.27 20.80
C TYR A 824 28.33 14.00 22.25
N ASN A 825 28.54 12.72 22.56
CA ASN A 825 28.86 12.29 23.91
C ASN A 825 30.35 12.40 24.20
N ARG A 826 30.70 12.47 25.48
CA ARG A 826 32.05 12.27 25.97
C ARG A 826 32.51 10.84 25.64
N THR A 827 33.78 10.70 25.18
CA THR A 827 34.33 9.43 24.68
C THR A 827 35.48 8.87 25.50
N ASP A 828 36.17 9.70 26.25
CA ASP A 828 37.35 9.30 27.03
C ASP A 828 37.01 8.59 28.35
N ALA A 829 35.91 8.96 29.01
CA ALA A 829 35.47 8.36 30.26
C ALA A 829 33.97 8.48 30.49
N GLU A 830 33.40 7.50 31.22
CA GLU A 830 32.01 7.52 31.70
C GLU A 830 30.94 7.85 30.63
N PRO A 831 30.97 7.26 29.42
CA PRO A 831 30.03 7.61 28.35
C PRO A 831 28.58 7.27 28.71
N GLN A 832 28.36 6.36 29.65
CA GLN A 832 27.03 5.98 30.14
C GLN A 832 26.32 7.10 30.93
N ARG A 833 27.03 8.18 31.33
CA ARG A 833 26.42 9.34 32.00
C ARG A 833 25.41 10.06 31.10
N LEU A 834 25.62 10.04 29.78
CA LEU A 834 24.66 10.54 28.82
C LEU A 834 23.69 9.42 28.44
N SER A 835 22.82 9.06 29.36
CA SER A 835 21.79 8.07 29.18
C SER A 835 20.51 8.49 29.89
N ASN A 836 19.37 8.06 29.40
CA ASN A 836 18.06 8.37 29.97
C ASN A 836 17.83 9.89 30.16
N PHE A 837 17.91 10.63 29.05
CA PHE A 837 17.73 12.09 29.00
C PHE A 837 16.64 12.46 28.02
N ASP A 838 16.03 13.62 28.21
CA ASP A 838 15.06 14.22 27.31
C ASP A 838 15.70 15.36 26.51
N VAL A 839 15.28 15.53 25.26
CA VAL A 839 15.54 16.71 24.45
C VAL A 839 14.26 17.51 24.36
N ILE A 840 14.25 18.69 24.98
CA ILE A 840 13.04 19.50 25.11
C ILE A 840 13.21 20.80 24.34
N PHE A 841 12.19 21.13 23.53
CA PHE A 841 12.09 22.39 22.84
C PHE A 841 11.14 23.31 23.61
N LEU A 842 11.63 24.51 23.92
CA LEU A 842 10.87 25.50 24.66
C LEU A 842 10.51 26.69 23.75
N SER A 843 9.33 27.25 23.98
CA SER A 843 8.93 28.53 23.37
C SER A 843 9.74 29.69 23.96
N SER A 844 9.60 30.90 23.39
CA SER A 844 10.18 32.10 23.97
C SER A 844 9.64 32.45 25.36
N SER A 845 8.50 31.90 25.76
CA SER A 845 7.93 32.02 27.10
C SER A 845 8.45 30.96 28.07
N GLY A 846 9.27 30.01 27.58
CA GLY A 846 9.78 28.88 28.38
C GLY A 846 8.79 27.72 28.50
N GLU A 847 7.71 27.70 27.72
CA GLU A 847 6.76 26.59 27.68
C GLU A 847 7.29 25.47 26.78
N GLU A 848 7.11 24.22 27.17
CA GLU A 848 7.49 23.05 26.39
C GLU A 848 6.58 22.96 25.13
N VAL A 849 7.19 22.94 23.95
CA VAL A 849 6.49 22.83 22.68
C VAL A 849 6.72 21.50 21.98
N PHE A 850 7.79 20.79 22.35
CA PHE A 850 8.13 19.45 21.87
C PHE A 850 9.12 18.77 22.81
N ARG A 851 9.02 17.41 22.91
CA ARG A 851 9.97 16.60 23.68
C ARG A 851 10.41 15.37 22.90
#